data_b0ebe2e9b4a2d8812050c654e3b6e3e4
#
_entry.id   b0ebe2e9b4a2d8812050c654e3b6e3e4
#
_cell.length_a   1.000
_cell.length_b   1.000
_cell.length_c   1.000
_cell.angle_alpha   90.00
_cell.angle_beta   90.00
_cell.angle_gamma   90.00
#
_symmetry.space_group_name_H-M   'P 1'
#
loop_
_entity.id
_entity.type
_entity.pdbx_description
1 polymer ?
#
loop_
_entity_poly.entity_id
_entity_poly.type
_entity_poly.pdbx_seq_one_letter_code
_entity_poly.pdbx_strand_id
1 'polypeptide(L)'
;MKNKLIKFFKRSSIFKWFKFTLPKLRYTHYFKKLKIDEKAILLESQHGTEFSGNMFYLIKELATNEEYKSYKVYVSCRVGNKAKVEKIFEKYGIEGVTPVVLSTFKYMKLLASAKYLFNDNTFLPFYLKKPGQVYLNTWHGTPLKTLGKGIRNAMHGIGNAQKNFIAADYLLYPNTYTMEHMIEDYMLENVALGKAVLAGYPRNTAFFNKERGKEILEELEIQDKKVYAYMPTWRGSVGNIDAKANAYFQYYLYELDKILSDDEIVYLNLHPIAKKDVDFTTFKHIRNFPADYETYDFLNCAECLVTDYSSVFYDYAVTGKKIILFTFDEEDYFADRGVYKPLSALPFTNVKTVEDLLKEMRTPKNYDDKAFLEEYCTYDCPEAAKALLDFTILGKKIDLVKEVEIAKNGKKNILLYLGNLDQNGITTSGVNLLNNLDPTEYNYYVSFPAERGKLHQDTIANLPEGVNYIPVQGVFNLSFLKKKMWMSFNRRKFPFAPMMALMKKEWQYEIQRIYGGAPFDSAIQFNGYETKMILLFSQFKCNNGIYVHSDMVKERELKGNQRKSVLSYAYKTYDNVALVTEDIVDSTASFVRKTDNFKIAHNIIAYDEIVRKGNGEIEFDEGVTQSNKDIEELKDILDSDAKVLINVGRFSPEKDHKRMINAFNNIWQENKNTYFIIIGGIQRDGIYDELCEYVKTLPCGENVILILSMTNPLPIVKKCAGFILASHYEGFGLVLVEADILGLPAVSTDITGPRTFMKKNNGTLVENTQAGVEKGFRLLIDGKVPMLTTDYQEYNRQAIAEFKAIIEK
;
A
#
# COMPACT_ATOMS: atom_id res chain seq x y z
N MET A 1 22.21 -11.75 34.65
CA MET A 1 23.02 -10.67 34.07
C MET A 1 23.27 -10.88 32.56
N LYS A 2 23.71 -12.04 32.10
CA LYS A 2 24.03 -12.36 30.69
C LYS A 2 22.83 -12.09 29.73
N ASN A 3 21.61 -12.49 30.10
CA ASN A 3 20.41 -12.28 29.25
C ASN A 3 19.97 -10.81 29.17
N LYS A 4 20.21 -9.98 30.22
CA LYS A 4 19.92 -8.53 30.17
C LYS A 4 20.92 -7.79 29.27
N LEU A 5 22.20 -8.16 29.33
CA LEU A 5 23.24 -7.63 28.45
C LEU A 5 23.00 -7.98 26.98
N ILE A 6 22.60 -9.23 26.70
CA ILE A 6 22.24 -9.67 25.33
C ILE A 6 21.02 -8.91 24.81
N LYS A 7 19.97 -8.69 25.64
CA LYS A 7 18.78 -7.87 25.26
C LYS A 7 19.16 -6.41 25.02
N PHE A 8 20.04 -5.83 25.86
CA PHE A 8 20.52 -4.46 25.70
C PHE A 8 21.35 -4.30 24.41
N PHE A 9 22.28 -5.22 24.14
CA PHE A 9 23.07 -5.22 22.91
C PHE A 9 22.19 -5.39 21.67
N LYS A 10 21.18 -6.27 21.68
CA LYS A 10 20.21 -6.46 20.59
C LYS A 10 19.35 -5.21 20.34
N ARG A 11 19.14 -4.34 21.33
CA ARG A 11 18.44 -3.06 21.19
C ARG A 11 19.33 -1.91 20.69
N SER A 12 20.67 -2.08 20.73
CA SER A 12 21.59 -1.04 20.33
C SER A 12 21.48 -0.68 18.84
N SER A 13 21.65 0.59 18.51
CA SER A 13 21.67 1.09 17.12
C SER A 13 22.74 0.43 16.28
N ILE A 14 23.88 0.06 16.89
CA ILE A 14 25.00 -0.64 16.27
C ILE A 14 24.57 -2.05 15.83
N PHE A 15 23.93 -2.81 16.73
CA PHE A 15 23.45 -4.15 16.40
C PHE A 15 22.38 -4.13 15.30
N LYS A 16 21.42 -3.18 15.37
CA LYS A 16 20.41 -2.98 14.32
C LYS A 16 21.07 -2.63 12.98
N TRP A 17 22.10 -1.80 12.99
CA TRP A 17 22.86 -1.45 11.80
C TRP A 17 23.54 -2.66 11.17
N PHE A 18 24.26 -3.47 11.97
CA PHE A 18 24.90 -4.71 11.48
C PHE A 18 23.87 -5.72 10.95
N LYS A 19 22.75 -5.88 11.64
CA LYS A 19 21.74 -6.88 11.29
C LYS A 19 20.90 -6.49 10.05
N PHE A 20 20.52 -5.22 9.93
CA PHE A 20 19.56 -4.79 8.91
C PHE A 20 20.14 -3.90 7.81
N THR A 21 21.13 -3.10 8.11
CA THR A 21 21.70 -2.15 7.14
C THR A 21 22.86 -2.74 6.36
N LEU A 22 23.80 -3.37 7.02
CA LEU A 22 25.00 -3.93 6.39
C LEU A 22 24.68 -4.99 5.32
N PRO A 23 23.77 -5.96 5.55
CA PRO A 23 23.39 -6.91 4.50
C PRO A 23 22.86 -6.23 3.22
N LYS A 24 21.99 -5.22 3.36
CA LYS A 24 21.48 -4.44 2.22
C LYS A 24 22.57 -3.70 1.45
N LEU A 25 23.54 -3.11 2.16
CA LEU A 25 24.70 -2.48 1.52
C LEU A 25 25.56 -3.49 0.75
N ARG A 26 25.70 -4.70 1.29
CA ARG A 26 26.42 -5.80 0.62
C ARG A 26 25.64 -6.33 -0.58
N TYR A 27 24.31 -6.47 -0.48
CA TYR A 27 23.49 -6.84 -1.62
C TYR A 27 23.68 -5.87 -2.79
N THR A 28 23.59 -4.55 -2.54
CA THR A 28 23.82 -3.51 -3.56
C THR A 28 25.18 -3.62 -4.22
N HIS A 29 26.23 -3.96 -3.44
CA HIS A 29 27.57 -4.19 -3.97
C HIS A 29 27.60 -5.44 -4.87
N TYR A 30 27.08 -6.57 -4.40
CA TYR A 30 27.04 -7.83 -5.16
C TYR A 30 26.20 -7.71 -6.43
N PHE A 31 25.05 -7.05 -6.34
CA PHE A 31 24.20 -6.80 -7.50
C PHE A 31 24.96 -6.11 -8.64
N LYS A 32 25.82 -5.14 -8.31
CA LYS A 32 26.60 -4.38 -9.32
C LYS A 32 27.84 -5.12 -9.82
N LYS A 33 28.46 -5.96 -9.01
CA LYS A 33 29.80 -6.52 -9.30
C LYS A 33 29.76 -7.97 -9.77
N LEU A 34 28.83 -8.78 -9.30
CA LEU A 34 28.82 -10.18 -9.64
C LEU A 34 28.15 -10.43 -10.99
N LYS A 35 28.67 -11.35 -11.74
CA LYS A 35 27.98 -11.97 -12.89
C LYS A 35 26.97 -12.99 -12.37
N ILE A 36 26.01 -13.36 -13.21
CA ILE A 36 25.08 -14.44 -12.92
C ILE A 36 25.83 -15.76 -12.94
N ASP A 37 25.56 -16.60 -11.96
CA ASP A 37 25.98 -18.03 -11.94
C ASP A 37 24.85 -18.83 -12.59
N GLU A 38 25.03 -19.19 -13.86
CA GLU A 38 24.03 -19.85 -14.70
C GLU A 38 23.56 -21.21 -14.15
N LYS A 39 24.29 -21.78 -13.19
CA LYS A 39 23.98 -23.08 -12.56
C LYS A 39 23.49 -22.93 -11.11
N ALA A 40 23.31 -21.73 -10.60
CA ALA A 40 22.84 -21.51 -9.24
C ALA A 40 21.31 -21.32 -9.19
N ILE A 41 20.67 -22.06 -8.30
CA ILE A 41 19.24 -21.97 -7.99
C ILE A 41 19.10 -21.56 -6.51
N LEU A 42 18.33 -20.51 -6.22
CA LEU A 42 17.99 -20.09 -4.86
C LEU A 42 16.50 -20.21 -4.66
N LEU A 43 16.07 -21.05 -3.71
CA LEU A 43 14.68 -21.20 -3.31
C LEU A 43 14.45 -20.55 -1.94
N GLU A 44 13.29 -19.91 -1.78
CA GLU A 44 12.88 -19.29 -0.52
C GLU A 44 11.42 -19.63 -0.22
N SER A 45 11.17 -20.30 0.91
CA SER A 45 9.84 -20.61 1.40
C SER A 45 9.50 -19.77 2.63
N GLN A 46 8.32 -19.13 2.67
CA GLN A 46 7.76 -18.40 3.82
C GLN A 46 8.78 -17.47 4.52
N HIS A 47 9.60 -16.74 3.74
CA HIS A 47 10.72 -15.94 4.26
C HIS A 47 11.67 -16.75 5.18
N GLY A 48 11.92 -18.02 4.87
CA GLY A 48 12.79 -18.92 5.60
C GLY A 48 12.27 -19.31 6.99
N THR A 49 11.01 -19.09 7.29
CA THR A 49 10.39 -19.51 8.57
C THR A 49 10.03 -20.98 8.57
N GLU A 50 9.69 -21.51 7.43
CA GLU A 50 9.32 -22.91 7.24
C GLU A 50 10.00 -23.46 6.00
N PHE A 51 10.09 -24.78 5.92
CA PHE A 51 10.58 -25.49 4.76
C PHE A 51 9.54 -26.56 4.43
N SER A 52 8.55 -26.17 3.65
CA SER A 52 7.38 -26.99 3.30
C SER A 52 6.73 -26.51 2.00
N GLY A 53 5.71 -27.20 1.56
CA GLY A 53 4.87 -26.81 0.42
C GLY A 53 5.63 -26.81 -0.92
N ASN A 54 5.28 -25.91 -1.82
CA ASN A 54 5.81 -25.90 -3.19
C ASN A 54 7.33 -25.96 -3.26
N MET A 55 8.03 -25.21 -2.41
CA MET A 55 9.50 -25.17 -2.43
C MET A 55 10.13 -26.49 -1.98
N PHE A 56 9.48 -27.21 -1.05
CA PHE A 56 9.97 -28.53 -0.62
C PHE A 56 9.96 -29.53 -1.77
N TYR A 57 8.83 -29.66 -2.48
CA TYR A 57 8.71 -30.64 -3.57
C TYR A 57 9.59 -30.29 -4.78
N LEU A 58 9.79 -29.00 -5.08
CA LEU A 58 10.75 -28.56 -6.08
C LEU A 58 12.20 -28.94 -5.67
N ILE A 59 12.55 -28.78 -4.40
CA ILE A 59 13.88 -29.16 -3.91
C ILE A 59 14.06 -30.68 -3.92
N LYS A 60 13.05 -31.44 -3.53
CA LYS A 60 13.09 -32.91 -3.57
C LYS A 60 13.36 -33.40 -5.00
N GLU A 61 12.62 -32.86 -5.98
CA GLU A 61 12.83 -33.18 -7.40
C GLU A 61 14.23 -32.77 -7.89
N LEU A 62 14.69 -31.55 -7.54
CA LEU A 62 16.05 -31.09 -7.90
C LEU A 62 17.18 -31.97 -7.31
N ALA A 63 16.97 -32.53 -6.13
CA ALA A 63 17.94 -33.36 -5.45
C ALA A 63 17.99 -34.82 -5.96
N THR A 64 16.84 -35.37 -6.33
CA THR A 64 16.68 -36.78 -6.67
C THR A 64 16.81 -37.11 -8.17
N ASN A 65 16.50 -36.13 -9.04
CA ASN A 65 16.50 -36.35 -10.49
C ASN A 65 17.87 -35.99 -11.10
N GLU A 66 18.42 -36.93 -11.87
CA GLU A 66 19.73 -36.83 -12.52
C GLU A 66 19.88 -35.61 -13.45
N GLU A 67 18.80 -35.19 -14.13
CA GLU A 67 18.83 -34.06 -15.07
C GLU A 67 19.26 -32.74 -14.40
N TYR A 68 19.04 -32.59 -13.08
CA TYR A 68 19.36 -31.38 -12.34
C TYR A 68 20.67 -31.45 -11.53
N LYS A 69 21.37 -32.55 -11.48
CA LYS A 69 22.60 -32.72 -10.68
C LYS A 69 23.73 -31.73 -11.00
N SER A 70 23.72 -31.16 -12.20
CA SER A 70 24.70 -30.12 -12.57
C SER A 70 24.46 -28.77 -11.93
N TYR A 71 23.29 -28.55 -11.27
CA TYR A 71 22.92 -27.30 -10.64
C TYR A 71 23.36 -27.25 -9.17
N LYS A 72 23.66 -26.04 -8.71
CA LYS A 72 23.97 -25.74 -7.31
C LYS A 72 22.69 -25.23 -6.62
N VAL A 73 22.07 -26.06 -5.81
CA VAL A 73 20.78 -25.76 -5.19
C VAL A 73 20.98 -25.20 -3.77
N TYR A 74 20.36 -24.06 -3.52
CA TYR A 74 20.41 -23.36 -2.24
C TYR A 74 18.98 -23.08 -1.74
N VAL A 75 18.74 -23.31 -0.44
CA VAL A 75 17.47 -22.95 0.21
C VAL A 75 17.70 -21.97 1.32
N SER A 76 16.88 -20.91 1.35
CA SER A 76 16.96 -19.91 2.43
C SER A 76 16.29 -20.42 3.70
N CYS A 77 16.85 -20.12 4.88
CA CYS A 77 16.28 -20.45 6.17
C CYS A 77 16.60 -19.36 7.20
N ARG A 78 15.80 -19.24 8.26
CA ARG A 78 16.17 -18.44 9.44
C ARG A 78 17.18 -19.15 10.30
N VAL A 79 18.00 -18.39 11.04
CA VAL A 79 19.05 -18.93 11.92
C VAL A 79 18.51 -20.07 12.83
N GLY A 80 17.34 -19.88 13.43
CA GLY A 80 16.73 -20.87 14.34
C GLY A 80 16.20 -22.13 13.65
N ASN A 81 16.04 -22.11 12.32
CA ASN A 81 15.40 -23.20 11.58
C ASN A 81 16.41 -24.05 10.79
N LYS A 82 17.69 -23.67 10.75
CA LYS A 82 18.68 -24.37 9.96
C LYS A 82 18.80 -25.86 10.32
N ALA A 83 18.90 -26.16 11.62
CA ALA A 83 18.99 -27.55 12.09
C ALA A 83 17.73 -28.37 11.78
N LYS A 84 16.52 -27.73 11.80
CA LYS A 84 15.28 -28.38 11.41
C LYS A 84 15.28 -28.72 9.93
N VAL A 85 15.75 -27.81 9.08
CA VAL A 85 15.86 -28.04 7.62
C VAL A 85 16.85 -29.18 7.34
N GLU A 86 17.98 -29.23 8.01
CA GLU A 86 18.98 -30.30 7.86
C GLU A 86 18.43 -31.67 8.26
N LYS A 87 17.63 -31.77 9.35
CA LYS A 87 16.96 -33.02 9.75
C LYS A 87 15.91 -33.48 8.73
N ILE A 88 15.15 -32.54 8.15
CA ILE A 88 14.20 -32.87 7.09
C ILE A 88 14.96 -33.39 5.85
N PHE A 89 16.10 -32.80 5.50
CA PHE A 89 16.92 -33.31 4.39
C PHE A 89 17.40 -34.74 4.63
N GLU A 90 17.91 -35.02 5.81
CA GLU A 90 18.32 -36.37 6.21
C GLU A 90 17.16 -37.37 6.10
N LYS A 91 15.99 -37.05 6.67
CA LYS A 91 14.80 -37.93 6.64
C LYS A 91 14.32 -38.24 5.22
N TYR A 92 14.38 -37.24 4.33
CA TYR A 92 13.87 -37.39 2.94
C TYR A 92 14.97 -37.70 1.92
N GLY A 93 16.19 -38.01 2.33
CA GLY A 93 17.32 -38.33 1.45
C GLY A 93 17.66 -37.17 0.48
N ILE A 94 17.46 -35.90 0.91
CA ILE A 94 17.74 -34.73 0.08
C ILE A 94 19.21 -34.37 0.18
N GLU A 95 20.01 -34.77 -0.82
CA GLU A 95 21.43 -34.52 -0.91
C GLU A 95 21.76 -33.39 -1.90
N GLY A 96 22.97 -32.81 -1.79
CA GLY A 96 23.43 -31.78 -2.74
C GLY A 96 22.82 -30.38 -2.55
N VAL A 97 21.87 -30.21 -1.63
CA VAL A 97 21.18 -28.93 -1.34
C VAL A 97 21.81 -28.23 -0.15
N THR A 98 22.13 -26.94 -0.29
CA THR A 98 22.79 -26.16 0.77
C THR A 98 21.83 -25.19 1.46
N PRO A 99 21.54 -25.34 2.77
CA PRO A 99 20.82 -24.35 3.54
C PRO A 99 21.64 -23.07 3.71
N VAL A 100 21.00 -21.92 3.48
CA VAL A 100 21.62 -20.59 3.57
C VAL A 100 20.80 -19.68 4.48
N VAL A 101 21.43 -19.16 5.51
CA VAL A 101 20.74 -18.30 6.48
C VAL A 101 20.41 -16.94 5.85
N LEU A 102 19.14 -16.55 5.94
CA LEU A 102 18.62 -15.26 5.48
C LEU A 102 19.42 -14.07 6.04
N SER A 103 19.56 -13.03 5.25
CA SER A 103 20.26 -11.79 5.59
C SER A 103 21.77 -11.95 5.85
N THR A 104 22.35 -13.11 5.57
CA THR A 104 23.82 -13.29 5.58
C THR A 104 24.45 -12.80 4.29
N PHE A 105 25.78 -12.62 4.29
CA PHE A 105 26.51 -12.25 3.07
C PHE A 105 26.38 -13.32 1.97
N LYS A 106 26.33 -14.62 2.35
CA LYS A 106 26.12 -15.72 1.40
C LYS A 106 24.77 -15.61 0.72
N TYR A 107 23.69 -15.37 1.51
CA TYR A 107 22.35 -15.15 0.98
C TYR A 107 22.30 -13.94 0.04
N MET A 108 22.86 -12.78 0.45
CA MET A 108 22.89 -11.59 -0.38
C MET A 108 23.68 -11.76 -1.68
N LYS A 109 24.74 -12.57 -1.65
CA LYS A 109 25.51 -12.93 -2.84
C LYS A 109 24.66 -13.77 -3.80
N LEU A 110 23.99 -14.81 -3.30
CA LEU A 110 23.13 -15.69 -4.09
C LEU A 110 21.94 -14.94 -4.68
N LEU A 111 21.22 -14.15 -3.87
CA LEU A 111 20.11 -13.35 -4.34
C LEU A 111 20.52 -12.40 -5.48
N ALA A 112 21.75 -11.89 -5.46
CA ALA A 112 22.29 -11.00 -6.48
C ALA A 112 22.90 -11.70 -7.71
N SER A 113 23.16 -13.03 -7.64
CA SER A 113 23.92 -13.72 -8.70
C SER A 113 23.37 -15.09 -9.12
N ALA A 114 22.42 -15.70 -8.40
CA ALA A 114 21.81 -16.94 -8.85
C ALA A 114 21.00 -16.70 -10.13
N LYS A 115 21.08 -17.65 -11.07
CA LYS A 115 20.30 -17.63 -12.32
C LYS A 115 18.81 -17.77 -12.03
N TYR A 116 18.46 -18.77 -11.21
CA TYR A 116 17.08 -19.10 -10.91
C TYR A 116 16.73 -18.69 -9.48
N LEU A 117 15.64 -17.96 -9.34
CA LEU A 117 15.10 -17.47 -8.08
C LEU A 117 13.67 -17.97 -7.94
N PHE A 118 13.41 -18.87 -7.01
CA PHE A 118 12.09 -19.42 -6.74
C PHE A 118 11.59 -18.99 -5.38
N ASN A 119 10.33 -18.53 -5.29
CA ASN A 119 9.77 -18.01 -4.07
C ASN A 119 8.25 -18.28 -4.02
N ASP A 120 7.76 -18.70 -2.87
CA ASP A 120 6.32 -18.93 -2.63
C ASP A 120 5.62 -17.74 -1.93
N ASN A 121 6.36 -16.66 -1.66
CA ASN A 121 5.86 -15.43 -1.07
C ASN A 121 6.45 -14.24 -1.83
N THR A 122 7.36 -13.47 -1.24
CA THR A 122 8.02 -12.33 -1.88
C THR A 122 9.44 -12.16 -1.38
N PHE A 123 10.35 -11.73 -2.24
CA PHE A 123 11.63 -11.23 -1.76
C PHE A 123 11.46 -9.88 -1.07
N LEU A 124 12.38 -9.57 -0.15
CA LEU A 124 12.32 -8.37 0.69
C LEU A 124 12.33 -7.06 -0.14
N PRO A 125 11.83 -5.94 0.39
CA PRO A 125 11.67 -4.68 -0.35
C PRO A 125 12.93 -4.10 -1.01
N PHE A 126 14.12 -4.53 -0.60
CA PHE A 126 15.38 -4.11 -1.25
C PHE A 126 15.75 -4.95 -2.48
N TYR A 127 15.06 -6.07 -2.71
CA TYR A 127 15.32 -6.94 -3.86
C TYR A 127 15.07 -6.19 -5.18
N LEU A 128 15.94 -6.47 -6.12
CA LEU A 128 15.92 -5.96 -7.48
C LEU A 128 16.33 -7.11 -8.41
N LYS A 129 15.49 -7.48 -9.36
CA LYS A 129 15.79 -8.51 -10.34
C LYS A 129 16.88 -8.03 -11.30
N LYS A 130 17.92 -8.82 -11.47
CA LYS A 130 18.99 -8.54 -12.42
C LYS A 130 18.60 -9.06 -13.81
N PRO A 131 18.89 -8.32 -14.90
CA PRO A 131 18.75 -8.87 -16.25
C PRO A 131 19.47 -10.21 -16.40
N GLY A 132 18.77 -11.20 -16.93
CA GLY A 132 19.26 -12.58 -17.09
C GLY A 132 18.94 -13.52 -15.91
N GLN A 133 18.45 -13.05 -14.78
CA GLN A 133 17.83 -13.91 -13.77
C GLN A 133 16.44 -14.36 -14.22
N VAL A 134 16.08 -15.59 -13.88
CA VAL A 134 14.73 -16.14 -14.05
C VAL A 134 14.07 -16.21 -12.68
N TYR A 135 12.96 -15.51 -12.52
CA TYR A 135 12.21 -15.45 -11.28
C TYR A 135 10.85 -16.13 -11.44
N LEU A 136 10.69 -17.26 -10.74
CA LEU A 136 9.42 -17.97 -10.58
C LEU A 136 8.82 -17.65 -9.21
N ASN A 137 7.60 -17.14 -9.18
CA ASN A 137 6.79 -17.02 -7.98
C ASN A 137 5.65 -18.04 -8.03
N THR A 138 5.57 -18.91 -7.03
CA THR A 138 4.54 -19.95 -6.99
C THR A 138 3.32 -19.57 -6.15
N TRP A 139 3.37 -18.42 -5.47
CA TRP A 139 2.42 -18.09 -4.41
C TRP A 139 2.26 -19.25 -3.42
N HIS A 140 1.24 -19.28 -2.58
CA HIS A 140 1.10 -20.26 -1.51
C HIS A 140 -0.33 -20.76 -1.26
N GLY A 141 -1.23 -20.63 -2.21
CA GLY A 141 -2.57 -21.21 -2.11
C GLY A 141 -3.63 -20.48 -2.92
N THR A 142 -4.70 -21.21 -3.25
CA THR A 142 -5.92 -20.66 -3.81
C THR A 142 -6.61 -19.77 -2.78
N PRO A 143 -6.96 -18.52 -3.09
CA PRO A 143 -7.47 -17.59 -2.10
C PRO A 143 -8.96 -17.83 -1.80
N LEU A 144 -9.30 -18.05 -0.54
CA LEU A 144 -10.66 -17.93 -0.03
C LEU A 144 -10.98 -16.48 0.35
N LYS A 145 -10.02 -15.82 0.97
CA LYS A 145 -10.10 -14.44 1.49
C LYS A 145 -9.65 -13.45 0.44
N THR A 146 -10.26 -12.26 0.44
CA THR A 146 -9.83 -11.16 -0.44
C THR A 146 -8.36 -10.82 -0.22
N LEU A 147 -7.67 -10.50 -1.31
CA LEU A 147 -6.25 -10.17 -1.35
C LEU A 147 -6.05 -8.76 -1.91
N GLY A 148 -4.82 -8.30 -1.91
CA GLY A 148 -4.38 -7.08 -2.60
C GLY A 148 -5.26 -5.86 -2.29
N LYS A 149 -5.86 -5.27 -3.35
CA LYS A 149 -6.74 -4.11 -3.25
C LYS A 149 -8.06 -4.39 -2.51
N GLY A 150 -8.50 -5.66 -2.46
CA GLY A 150 -9.72 -6.07 -1.76
C GLY A 150 -9.60 -6.11 -0.23
N ILE A 151 -8.39 -6.01 0.33
CA ILE A 151 -8.19 -5.97 1.78
C ILE A 151 -8.48 -4.56 2.30
N ARG A 152 -9.61 -4.38 2.97
CA ARG A 152 -9.93 -3.11 3.66
C ARG A 152 -8.83 -2.77 4.68
N ASN A 153 -8.47 -1.50 4.79
CA ASN A 153 -7.48 -0.98 5.76
C ASN A 153 -6.03 -1.52 5.63
N ALA A 154 -5.70 -2.28 4.58
CA ALA A 154 -4.33 -2.80 4.37
C ALA A 154 -3.76 -2.53 2.97
N MET A 155 -4.43 -1.76 2.14
CA MET A 155 -4.05 -1.45 0.75
C MET A 155 -2.63 -0.89 0.60
N HIS A 156 -2.15 -0.12 1.59
CA HIS A 156 -0.78 0.40 1.61
C HIS A 156 0.30 -0.71 1.68
N GLY A 157 -0.05 -1.91 2.18
CA GLY A 157 0.88 -3.02 2.40
C GLY A 157 1.24 -3.82 1.15
N ILE A 158 0.51 -3.68 0.05
CA ILE A 158 0.65 -4.55 -1.13
C ILE A 158 1.90 -4.27 -1.98
N GLY A 159 2.50 -3.08 -1.89
CA GLY A 159 3.53 -2.63 -2.82
C GLY A 159 4.75 -3.55 -2.95
N ASN A 160 5.16 -4.28 -1.89
CA ASN A 160 6.25 -5.25 -2.02
C ASN A 160 5.82 -6.50 -2.78
N ALA A 161 4.61 -7.00 -2.56
CA ALA A 161 4.08 -8.16 -3.29
C ALA A 161 3.91 -7.79 -4.77
N GLN A 162 3.20 -6.72 -5.05
CA GLN A 162 2.95 -6.20 -6.39
C GLN A 162 4.22 -6.03 -7.22
N LYS A 163 5.27 -5.37 -6.68
CA LYS A 163 6.53 -5.20 -7.40
C LYS A 163 7.27 -6.53 -7.66
N ASN A 164 7.14 -7.53 -6.75
CA ASN A 164 7.70 -8.86 -6.96
C ASN A 164 6.99 -9.56 -8.11
N PHE A 165 5.66 -9.48 -8.15
CA PHE A 165 4.85 -10.08 -9.21
C PHE A 165 5.07 -9.38 -10.56
N ILE A 166 5.15 -8.05 -10.59
CA ILE A 166 5.51 -7.30 -11.81
C ILE A 166 6.85 -7.75 -12.38
N ALA A 167 7.84 -7.99 -11.52
CA ALA A 167 9.20 -8.35 -11.91
C ALA A 167 9.41 -9.85 -12.19
N ALA A 168 8.48 -10.73 -11.79
CA ALA A 168 8.58 -12.17 -12.02
C ALA A 168 8.51 -12.49 -13.53
N ASP A 169 9.27 -13.51 -13.96
CA ASP A 169 9.13 -14.05 -15.31
C ASP A 169 7.95 -14.99 -15.41
N TYR A 170 7.71 -15.72 -14.33
CA TYR A 170 6.61 -16.70 -14.24
C TYR A 170 5.88 -16.58 -12.90
N LEU A 171 4.56 -16.49 -12.98
CA LEU A 171 3.64 -16.51 -11.86
C LEU A 171 2.82 -17.79 -11.93
N LEU A 172 3.14 -18.77 -11.07
CA LEU A 172 2.44 -20.04 -11.03
C LEU A 172 1.11 -19.92 -10.30
N TYR A 173 0.04 -20.37 -10.93
CA TYR A 173 -1.29 -20.48 -10.36
C TYR A 173 -1.86 -21.88 -10.60
N PRO A 174 -2.51 -22.53 -9.59
CA PRO A 174 -3.01 -23.90 -9.70
C PRO A 174 -4.32 -23.99 -10.49
N ASN A 175 -4.98 -22.87 -10.73
CA ASN A 175 -6.25 -22.75 -11.44
C ASN A 175 -6.49 -21.33 -11.94
N THR A 176 -7.46 -21.19 -12.85
CA THR A 176 -7.83 -19.91 -13.46
C THR A 176 -8.39 -18.93 -12.43
N TYR A 177 -9.18 -19.41 -11.48
CA TYR A 177 -9.74 -18.59 -10.38
C TYR A 177 -8.63 -17.87 -9.59
N THR A 178 -7.59 -18.60 -9.16
CA THR A 178 -6.45 -17.99 -8.48
C THR A 178 -5.74 -16.98 -9.37
N MET A 179 -5.52 -17.31 -10.64
CA MET A 179 -4.86 -16.44 -11.60
C MET A 179 -5.59 -15.11 -11.74
N GLU A 180 -6.90 -15.15 -11.97
CA GLU A 180 -7.73 -13.95 -12.18
C GLU A 180 -7.70 -13.03 -10.96
N HIS A 181 -7.98 -13.57 -9.75
CA HIS A 181 -7.94 -12.77 -8.53
C HIS A 181 -6.55 -12.20 -8.22
N MET A 182 -5.49 -12.97 -8.44
CA MET A 182 -4.13 -12.46 -8.20
C MET A 182 -3.73 -11.37 -9.18
N ILE A 183 -4.12 -11.48 -10.45
CA ILE A 183 -3.84 -10.45 -11.45
C ILE A 183 -4.64 -9.19 -11.15
N GLU A 184 -5.92 -9.32 -10.86
CA GLU A 184 -6.81 -8.19 -10.59
C GLU A 184 -6.44 -7.48 -9.28
N ASP A 185 -6.35 -8.19 -8.16
CA ASP A 185 -6.17 -7.60 -6.84
C ASP A 185 -4.78 -7.00 -6.61
N TYR A 186 -3.77 -7.47 -7.35
CA TYR A 186 -2.46 -6.84 -7.37
C TYR A 186 -2.26 -5.90 -8.56
N MET A 187 -3.31 -5.64 -9.35
CA MET A 187 -3.30 -4.69 -10.47
C MET A 187 -2.13 -4.94 -11.42
N LEU A 188 -1.98 -6.21 -11.86
CA LEU A 188 -0.85 -6.65 -12.67
C LEU A 188 -1.06 -6.46 -14.17
N GLU A 189 -2.32 -6.31 -14.61
CA GLU A 189 -2.63 -6.03 -16.02
C GLU A 189 -1.85 -4.81 -16.51
N ASN A 190 -1.45 -4.86 -17.75
CA ASN A 190 -0.70 -3.81 -18.46
C ASN A 190 0.73 -3.52 -17.92
N VAL A 191 1.09 -3.97 -16.68
CA VAL A 191 2.39 -3.65 -16.06
C VAL A 191 3.27 -4.86 -15.74
N ALA A 192 2.72 -6.06 -15.67
CA ALA A 192 3.52 -7.28 -15.47
C ALA A 192 4.49 -7.51 -16.63
N LEU A 193 5.72 -7.95 -16.32
CA LEU A 193 6.77 -8.19 -17.30
C LEU A 193 6.79 -9.64 -17.79
N GLY A 194 6.36 -10.58 -16.96
CA GLY A 194 6.33 -11.99 -17.26
C GLY A 194 4.93 -12.50 -17.58
N LYS A 195 4.78 -13.80 -17.45
CA LYS A 195 3.55 -14.54 -17.80
C LYS A 195 2.96 -15.21 -16.58
N ALA A 196 1.66 -15.45 -16.59
CA ALA A 196 1.03 -16.42 -15.74
C ALA A 196 1.30 -17.83 -16.26
N VAL A 197 1.40 -18.79 -15.35
CA VAL A 197 1.58 -20.21 -15.64
C VAL A 197 0.49 -20.98 -14.90
N LEU A 198 -0.39 -21.63 -15.64
CA LEU A 198 -1.36 -22.56 -15.09
C LEU A 198 -0.76 -23.98 -15.09
N ALA A 199 -0.51 -24.52 -13.90
CA ALA A 199 0.00 -25.86 -13.67
C ALA A 199 -0.28 -26.29 -12.23
N GLY A 200 -0.29 -27.59 -11.97
CA GLY A 200 -0.49 -28.12 -10.62
C GLY A 200 0.55 -27.59 -9.62
N TYR A 201 0.11 -27.41 -8.39
CA TYR A 201 1.07 -27.03 -7.34
C TYR A 201 2.03 -28.18 -7.05
N PRO A 202 3.36 -27.95 -7.02
CA PRO A 202 4.35 -28.96 -6.66
C PRO A 202 4.01 -29.73 -5.36
N ARG A 203 3.45 -29.06 -4.36
CA ARG A 203 3.10 -29.67 -3.08
C ARG A 203 1.97 -30.70 -3.17
N ASN A 204 1.05 -30.54 -4.14
CA ASN A 204 -0.07 -31.45 -4.30
C ASN A 204 0.37 -32.79 -4.88
N THR A 205 1.61 -32.91 -5.40
CA THR A 205 2.19 -34.20 -5.80
C THR A 205 2.20 -35.24 -4.66
N ALA A 206 2.23 -34.79 -3.40
CA ALA A 206 2.14 -35.67 -2.22
C ALA A 206 0.87 -36.53 -2.23
N PHE A 207 -0.25 -35.94 -2.65
CA PHE A 207 -1.57 -36.61 -2.60
C PHE A 207 -1.73 -37.74 -3.58
N PHE A 208 -0.87 -37.84 -4.58
CA PHE A 208 -0.83 -38.94 -5.55
C PHE A 208 0.05 -40.14 -5.07
N ASN A 209 0.87 -39.94 -4.04
CA ASN A 209 1.73 -41.00 -3.49
C ASN A 209 1.05 -41.71 -2.30
N LYS A 210 0.13 -42.64 -2.59
CA LYS A 210 -0.63 -43.36 -1.56
C LYS A 210 0.24 -44.29 -0.70
N GLU A 211 1.30 -44.85 -1.25
CA GLU A 211 2.21 -45.73 -0.49
C GLU A 211 2.97 -44.94 0.57
N ARG A 212 3.43 -43.71 0.26
CA ARG A 212 4.09 -42.88 1.25
C ARG A 212 3.17 -42.58 2.46
N GLY A 213 1.87 -42.39 2.22
CA GLY A 213 0.90 -42.22 3.30
C GLY A 213 0.86 -43.41 4.25
N LYS A 214 0.87 -44.66 3.70
CA LYS A 214 0.88 -45.89 4.51
C LYS A 214 2.19 -46.04 5.28
N GLU A 215 3.36 -45.83 4.62
CA GLU A 215 4.66 -45.86 5.27
C GLU A 215 4.74 -44.91 6.49
N ILE A 216 4.19 -43.71 6.38
CA ILE A 216 4.18 -42.73 7.48
C ILE A 216 3.32 -43.22 8.66
N LEU A 217 2.17 -43.86 8.39
CA LEU A 217 1.33 -44.45 9.41
C LEU A 217 2.04 -45.58 10.16
N GLU A 218 2.77 -46.43 9.42
CA GLU A 218 3.60 -47.50 9.95
C GLU A 218 4.78 -46.92 10.76
N GLU A 219 5.53 -45.93 10.22
CA GLU A 219 6.64 -45.27 10.91
C GLU A 219 6.19 -44.62 12.25
N LEU A 220 4.93 -44.23 12.37
CA LEU A 220 4.34 -43.63 13.56
C LEU A 220 3.63 -44.64 14.47
N GLU A 221 3.55 -45.93 14.07
CA GLU A 221 2.86 -47.02 14.81
C GLU A 221 1.36 -46.69 15.04
N ILE A 222 0.69 -46.14 14.02
CA ILE A 222 -0.73 -45.74 14.05
C ILE A 222 -1.53 -46.26 12.87
N GLN A 223 -1.04 -47.30 12.18
CA GLN A 223 -1.70 -47.89 10.99
C GLN A 223 -3.09 -48.44 11.31
N ASP A 224 -3.36 -48.80 12.57
CA ASP A 224 -4.68 -49.34 13.03
C ASP A 224 -5.61 -48.23 13.56
N LYS A 225 -5.22 -46.98 13.41
CA LYS A 225 -6.00 -45.81 13.87
C LYS A 225 -6.65 -45.07 12.70
N LYS A 226 -7.81 -44.48 12.99
CA LYS A 226 -8.42 -43.47 12.11
C LYS A 226 -7.74 -42.13 12.38
N VAL A 227 -7.05 -41.62 11.38
CA VAL A 227 -6.28 -40.38 11.50
C VAL A 227 -7.05 -39.22 10.87
N TYR A 228 -7.31 -38.20 11.67
CA TYR A 228 -7.95 -36.97 11.23
C TYR A 228 -6.94 -35.81 11.31
N ALA A 229 -6.92 -34.95 10.29
CA ALA A 229 -6.12 -33.73 10.31
C ALA A 229 -7.01 -32.52 10.64
N TYR A 230 -6.67 -31.79 11.70
CA TYR A 230 -7.36 -30.54 12.02
C TYR A 230 -6.41 -29.36 11.79
N MET A 231 -6.75 -28.49 10.83
CA MET A 231 -5.94 -27.34 10.42
C MET A 231 -6.74 -26.05 10.48
N PRO A 232 -6.95 -25.49 11.70
CA PRO A 232 -7.71 -24.25 11.87
C PRO A 232 -6.87 -23.02 11.48
N THR A 233 -7.57 -21.98 11.03
CA THR A 233 -6.99 -20.65 10.84
C THR A 233 -6.72 -19.99 12.19
N TRP A 234 -5.59 -19.30 12.30
CA TRP A 234 -5.26 -18.49 13.47
C TRP A 234 -6.23 -17.32 13.66
N ARG A 235 -6.62 -17.06 14.93
CA ARG A 235 -7.49 -15.97 15.35
C ARG A 235 -6.66 -14.83 15.92
N GLY A 236 -6.80 -13.62 15.36
CA GLY A 236 -6.11 -12.42 15.78
C GLY A 236 -5.46 -11.64 14.63
N SER A 237 -4.89 -10.50 14.94
CA SER A 237 -4.05 -9.69 14.03
C SER A 237 -2.56 -9.89 14.33
N VAL A 238 -1.67 -9.52 13.40
CA VAL A 238 -0.21 -9.67 13.61
C VAL A 238 0.22 -8.92 14.87
N GLY A 239 0.56 -9.68 15.91
CA GLY A 239 1.00 -9.15 17.21
C GLY A 239 -0.08 -9.09 18.31
N ASN A 240 -1.33 -9.44 18.00
CA ASN A 240 -2.44 -9.44 18.96
C ASN A 240 -3.25 -10.74 18.85
N ILE A 241 -3.28 -11.55 19.91
CA ILE A 241 -4.08 -12.78 19.97
C ILE A 241 -5.47 -12.39 20.47
N ASP A 242 -6.51 -12.86 19.79
CA ASP A 242 -7.86 -12.78 20.33
C ASP A 242 -8.02 -13.79 21.48
N ALA A 243 -7.91 -13.29 22.71
CA ALA A 243 -7.96 -14.14 23.91
C ALA A 243 -9.30 -14.86 24.07
N LYS A 244 -10.41 -14.25 23.64
CA LYS A 244 -11.75 -14.83 23.72
C LYS A 244 -11.87 -15.99 22.72
N ALA A 245 -11.52 -15.75 21.46
CA ALA A 245 -11.55 -16.80 20.44
C ALA A 245 -10.60 -17.96 20.76
N ASN A 246 -9.43 -17.68 21.35
CA ASN A 246 -8.49 -18.72 21.77
C ASN A 246 -9.05 -19.57 22.93
N ALA A 247 -9.77 -18.99 23.89
CA ALA A 247 -10.40 -19.73 24.98
C ALA A 247 -11.51 -20.68 24.48
N TYR A 248 -12.35 -20.20 23.55
CA TYR A 248 -13.36 -21.06 22.89
C TYR A 248 -12.71 -22.21 22.13
N PHE A 249 -11.65 -21.93 21.37
CA PHE A 249 -10.92 -22.94 20.63
C PHE A 249 -10.37 -24.04 21.55
N GLN A 250 -9.74 -23.66 22.69
CA GLN A 250 -9.25 -24.64 23.66
C GLN A 250 -10.38 -25.46 24.27
N TYR A 251 -11.51 -24.83 24.61
CA TYR A 251 -12.69 -25.52 25.11
C TYR A 251 -13.18 -26.60 24.13
N TYR A 252 -13.28 -26.27 22.84
CA TYR A 252 -13.69 -27.22 21.83
C TYR A 252 -12.70 -28.37 21.64
N LEU A 253 -11.39 -28.14 21.81
CA LEU A 253 -10.41 -29.23 21.80
C LEU A 253 -10.62 -30.21 22.96
N TYR A 254 -10.90 -29.70 24.18
CA TYR A 254 -11.17 -30.54 25.33
C TYR A 254 -12.46 -31.35 25.16
N GLU A 255 -13.51 -30.76 24.68
CA GLU A 255 -14.75 -31.46 24.39
C GLU A 255 -14.57 -32.53 23.30
N LEU A 256 -13.85 -32.23 22.23
CA LEU A 256 -13.53 -33.20 21.20
C LEU A 256 -12.71 -34.39 21.73
N ASP A 257 -11.66 -34.13 22.51
CA ASP A 257 -10.80 -35.18 23.08
C ASP A 257 -11.57 -36.17 23.96
N LYS A 258 -12.59 -35.69 24.74
CA LYS A 258 -13.45 -36.54 25.60
C LYS A 258 -14.32 -37.51 24.84
N ILE A 259 -14.74 -37.20 23.63
CA ILE A 259 -15.71 -37.97 22.86
C ILE A 259 -15.09 -38.83 21.75
N LEU A 260 -13.79 -38.62 21.47
CA LEU A 260 -13.01 -39.49 20.60
C LEU A 260 -12.81 -40.88 21.19
N SER A 261 -12.84 -41.93 20.37
CA SER A 261 -12.56 -43.29 20.75
C SER A 261 -11.09 -43.65 20.65
N ASP A 262 -10.68 -44.77 21.29
CA ASP A 262 -9.27 -45.17 21.33
C ASP A 262 -8.66 -45.51 19.97
N ASP A 263 -9.49 -45.80 18.96
CA ASP A 263 -9.07 -46.03 17.58
C ASP A 263 -8.99 -44.71 16.74
N GLU A 264 -9.32 -43.57 17.32
CA GLU A 264 -9.34 -42.27 16.63
C GLU A 264 -8.20 -41.35 17.14
N ILE A 265 -7.52 -40.67 16.22
CA ILE A 265 -6.49 -39.69 16.53
C ILE A 265 -6.70 -38.43 15.68
N VAL A 266 -6.72 -37.26 16.31
CA VAL A 266 -6.74 -35.95 15.66
C VAL A 266 -5.35 -35.33 15.71
N TYR A 267 -4.75 -35.05 14.56
CA TYR A 267 -3.52 -34.30 14.48
C TYR A 267 -3.83 -32.82 14.19
N LEU A 268 -3.41 -31.98 15.12
CA LEU A 268 -3.68 -30.53 15.10
C LEU A 268 -2.48 -29.77 14.56
N ASN A 269 -2.64 -29.07 13.44
CA ASN A 269 -1.61 -28.17 12.89
C ASN A 269 -1.96 -26.71 13.14
N LEU A 270 -1.28 -26.08 14.08
CA LEU A 270 -1.49 -24.70 14.49
C LEU A 270 -0.40 -23.78 13.95
N HIS A 271 -0.80 -22.56 13.68
CA HIS A 271 0.16 -21.48 13.44
C HIS A 271 1.17 -21.38 14.60
N PRO A 272 2.48 -21.17 14.38
CA PRO A 272 3.53 -21.17 15.41
C PRO A 272 3.27 -20.27 16.63
N ILE A 273 2.46 -19.21 16.48
CA ILE A 273 2.08 -18.31 17.57
C ILE A 273 1.04 -19.00 18.47
N ALA A 274 -0.01 -19.56 17.91
CA ALA A 274 -1.08 -20.24 18.66
C ALA A 274 -0.60 -21.57 19.29
N LYS A 275 0.33 -22.25 18.67
CA LYS A 275 0.90 -23.51 19.15
C LYS A 275 1.51 -23.43 20.56
N LYS A 276 1.97 -22.27 21.00
CA LYS A 276 2.56 -22.07 22.34
C LYS A 276 1.54 -22.10 23.47
N ASP A 277 0.29 -21.92 23.14
CA ASP A 277 -0.81 -21.79 24.10
C ASP A 277 -1.56 -23.10 24.31
N VAL A 278 -1.20 -24.18 23.56
CA VAL A 278 -1.81 -25.51 23.66
C VAL A 278 -0.83 -26.51 24.28
N ASP A 279 -1.21 -27.08 25.42
CA ASP A 279 -0.46 -28.17 26.06
C ASP A 279 -0.98 -29.52 25.57
N PHE A 280 -0.29 -30.10 24.60
CA PHE A 280 -0.68 -31.39 24.01
C PHE A 280 -0.55 -32.58 24.96
N THR A 281 0.11 -32.45 26.13
CA THR A 281 0.23 -33.52 27.12
C THR A 281 -1.06 -33.77 27.88
N THR A 282 -2.01 -32.84 27.83
CA THR A 282 -3.31 -32.92 28.49
C THR A 282 -4.35 -33.71 27.69
N PHE A 283 -4.09 -34.02 26.40
CA PHE A 283 -5.00 -34.73 25.50
C PHE A 283 -4.61 -36.19 25.35
N LYS A 284 -5.61 -37.06 25.30
CA LYS A 284 -5.45 -38.50 25.03
C LYS A 284 -5.38 -38.81 23.52
N HIS A 285 -6.26 -38.18 22.74
CA HIS A 285 -6.48 -38.46 21.33
C HIS A 285 -6.03 -37.34 20.40
N ILE A 286 -5.78 -36.12 20.94
CA ILE A 286 -5.33 -34.99 20.12
C ILE A 286 -3.81 -34.85 20.24
N ARG A 287 -3.13 -34.87 19.10
CA ARG A 287 -1.69 -34.77 18.97
C ARG A 287 -1.26 -33.58 18.10
N ASN A 288 -0.08 -33.04 18.39
CA ASN A 288 0.49 -32.07 17.48
C ASN A 288 0.97 -32.71 16.17
N PHE A 289 0.84 -31.98 15.06
CA PHE A 289 1.40 -32.38 13.78
C PHE A 289 2.89 -32.73 13.92
N PRO A 290 3.33 -33.90 13.38
CA PRO A 290 4.70 -34.37 13.58
C PRO A 290 5.69 -33.47 12.85
N ALA A 291 6.66 -32.93 13.61
CA ALA A 291 7.58 -31.88 13.13
C ALA A 291 8.62 -32.37 12.10
N ASP A 292 8.83 -33.69 12.05
CA ASP A 292 9.85 -34.31 11.20
C ASP A 292 9.31 -34.76 9.84
N TYR A 293 8.02 -34.53 9.58
CA TYR A 293 7.39 -34.82 8.30
C TYR A 293 7.02 -33.53 7.57
N GLU A 294 7.03 -33.60 6.25
CA GLU A 294 6.46 -32.55 5.42
C GLU A 294 4.93 -32.55 5.57
N THR A 295 4.34 -31.35 5.60
CA THR A 295 2.93 -31.16 5.93
C THR A 295 2.00 -31.90 4.97
N TYR A 296 2.24 -31.86 3.67
CA TYR A 296 1.36 -32.47 2.66
C TYR A 296 1.52 -33.99 2.59
N ASP A 297 2.73 -34.53 2.81
CA ASP A 297 2.94 -35.98 2.96
C ASP A 297 2.13 -36.53 4.15
N PHE A 298 2.16 -35.80 5.28
CA PHE A 298 1.38 -36.22 6.46
C PHE A 298 -0.13 -36.00 6.26
N LEU A 299 -0.57 -34.92 5.59
CA LEU A 299 -1.97 -34.72 5.22
C LEU A 299 -2.51 -35.87 4.36
N ASN A 300 -1.67 -36.45 3.52
CA ASN A 300 -2.04 -37.58 2.69
C ASN A 300 -2.41 -38.84 3.51
N CYS A 301 -1.93 -38.97 4.77
CA CYS A 301 -2.29 -40.04 5.69
C CYS A 301 -3.69 -39.87 6.28
N ALA A 302 -4.21 -38.66 6.43
CA ALA A 302 -5.47 -38.40 7.07
C ALA A 302 -6.66 -38.93 6.24
N GLU A 303 -7.67 -39.50 6.92
CA GLU A 303 -8.91 -39.93 6.29
C GLU A 303 -9.88 -38.78 6.05
N CYS A 304 -9.76 -37.71 6.88
CA CYS A 304 -10.59 -36.52 6.81
C CYS A 304 -9.78 -35.31 7.19
N LEU A 305 -10.01 -34.19 6.48
CA LEU A 305 -9.53 -32.87 6.86
C LEU A 305 -10.64 -32.10 7.57
N VAL A 306 -10.39 -31.68 8.81
CA VAL A 306 -11.18 -30.68 9.51
C VAL A 306 -10.45 -29.34 9.37
N THR A 307 -11.13 -28.34 8.90
CA THR A 307 -10.57 -26.98 8.76
C THR A 307 -11.67 -25.91 8.93
N ASP A 308 -11.35 -24.67 8.70
CA ASP A 308 -12.32 -23.57 8.78
C ASP A 308 -12.17 -22.61 7.59
N TYR A 309 -11.51 -21.47 7.77
CA TYR A 309 -11.28 -20.45 6.74
C TYR A 309 -9.90 -20.55 6.09
N SER A 310 -9.28 -21.72 6.17
CA SER A 310 -7.96 -22.01 5.59
C SER A 310 -8.08 -22.52 4.16
N SER A 311 -7.24 -21.99 3.27
CA SER A 311 -7.18 -22.42 1.86
C SER A 311 -6.68 -23.85 1.66
N VAL A 312 -6.26 -24.55 2.71
CA VAL A 312 -5.74 -25.94 2.60
C VAL A 312 -6.77 -26.93 2.05
N PHE A 313 -8.05 -26.65 2.18
CA PHE A 313 -9.10 -27.51 1.65
C PHE A 313 -9.09 -27.55 0.10
N TYR A 314 -8.66 -26.47 -0.58
CA TYR A 314 -8.48 -26.50 -2.03
C TYR A 314 -7.45 -27.54 -2.46
N ASP A 315 -6.33 -27.60 -1.72
CA ASP A 315 -5.28 -28.58 -2.00
C ASP A 315 -5.72 -30.00 -1.63
N TYR A 316 -6.27 -30.17 -0.41
CA TYR A 316 -6.66 -31.50 0.09
C TYR A 316 -7.77 -32.16 -0.72
N ALA A 317 -8.62 -31.39 -1.39
CA ALA A 317 -9.72 -31.90 -2.24
C ALA A 317 -9.21 -32.86 -3.33
N VAL A 318 -7.97 -32.69 -3.82
CA VAL A 318 -7.31 -33.60 -4.78
C VAL A 318 -7.29 -35.04 -4.30
N THR A 319 -7.29 -35.27 -2.98
CA THR A 319 -7.32 -36.65 -2.42
C THR A 319 -8.65 -37.38 -2.65
N GLY A 320 -9.74 -36.68 -2.95
CA GLY A 320 -11.10 -37.18 -2.98
C GLY A 320 -11.66 -37.55 -1.60
N LYS A 321 -10.90 -37.36 -0.52
CA LYS A 321 -11.29 -37.67 0.85
C LYS A 321 -12.23 -36.60 1.42
N LYS A 322 -12.80 -36.89 2.60
CA LYS A 322 -13.78 -36.02 3.23
C LYS A 322 -13.13 -34.74 3.76
N ILE A 323 -13.80 -33.58 3.58
CA ILE A 323 -13.48 -32.30 4.15
C ILE A 323 -14.66 -31.81 4.98
N ILE A 324 -14.38 -31.31 6.20
CA ILE A 324 -15.38 -30.75 7.09
C ILE A 324 -14.95 -29.33 7.45
N LEU A 325 -15.85 -28.38 7.29
CA LEU A 325 -15.64 -27.00 7.72
C LEU A 325 -16.21 -26.83 9.14
N PHE A 326 -15.34 -26.57 10.12
CA PHE A 326 -15.74 -26.31 11.51
C PHE A 326 -15.66 -24.81 11.78
N THR A 327 -16.80 -24.11 11.66
CA THR A 327 -16.90 -22.66 11.60
C THR A 327 -17.75 -22.05 12.70
N PHE A 328 -17.44 -22.37 13.94
CA PHE A 328 -18.19 -21.94 15.13
C PHE A 328 -18.22 -20.42 15.35
N ASP A 329 -17.37 -19.64 14.65
CA ASP A 329 -17.19 -18.19 14.78
C ASP A 329 -17.29 -17.46 13.42
N GLU A 330 -18.06 -17.98 12.47
CA GLU A 330 -18.11 -17.49 11.09
C GLU A 330 -18.47 -16.01 10.96
N GLU A 331 -19.48 -15.57 11.71
CA GLU A 331 -19.95 -14.17 11.68
C GLU A 331 -18.88 -13.19 12.16
N ASP A 332 -18.26 -13.49 13.31
CA ASP A 332 -17.20 -12.67 13.90
C ASP A 332 -15.95 -12.65 12.98
N TYR A 333 -15.62 -13.78 12.37
CA TYR A 333 -14.43 -13.89 11.53
C TYR A 333 -14.51 -13.08 10.25
N PHE A 334 -15.67 -13.05 9.59
CA PHE A 334 -15.86 -12.33 8.32
C PHE A 334 -16.26 -10.85 8.50
N ALA A 335 -16.61 -10.42 9.71
CA ALA A 335 -16.87 -9.00 9.98
C ALA A 335 -15.69 -8.09 9.57
N ASP A 336 -14.46 -8.55 9.78
CA ASP A 336 -13.23 -7.81 9.48
C ASP A 336 -12.55 -8.19 8.15
N ARG A 337 -12.97 -9.29 7.49
CA ARG A 337 -12.28 -9.85 6.32
C ARG A 337 -13.25 -10.21 5.21
N GLY A 338 -13.04 -9.65 4.04
CA GLY A 338 -13.77 -10.05 2.84
C GLY A 338 -13.42 -11.47 2.39
N VAL A 339 -14.36 -12.10 1.72
CA VAL A 339 -14.18 -13.40 1.03
C VAL A 339 -14.63 -13.27 -0.41
N TYR A 340 -14.02 -14.04 -1.30
CA TYR A 340 -14.43 -14.06 -2.71
C TYR A 340 -15.69 -14.88 -2.92
N LYS A 341 -15.82 -16.02 -2.21
CA LYS A 341 -17.02 -16.87 -2.24
C LYS A 341 -17.47 -17.15 -0.80
N PRO A 342 -18.77 -17.14 -0.50
CA PRO A 342 -19.28 -17.54 0.81
C PRO A 342 -19.07 -19.04 1.03
N LEU A 343 -18.87 -19.46 2.29
CA LEU A 343 -18.67 -20.88 2.61
C LEU A 343 -19.85 -21.77 2.17
N SER A 344 -21.06 -21.22 2.14
CA SER A 344 -22.27 -21.91 1.67
C SER A 344 -22.23 -22.28 0.18
N ALA A 345 -21.33 -21.68 -0.61
CA ALA A 345 -21.11 -22.04 -2.01
C ALA A 345 -20.10 -23.20 -2.19
N LEU A 346 -19.46 -23.65 -1.10
CA LEU A 346 -18.55 -24.79 -1.13
C LEU A 346 -19.34 -26.09 -0.95
N PRO A 347 -18.92 -27.20 -1.55
CA PRO A 347 -19.63 -28.47 -1.45
C PRO A 347 -19.48 -29.15 -0.08
N PHE A 348 -18.57 -28.69 0.76
CA PHE A 348 -18.15 -29.34 2.00
C PHE A 348 -19.17 -29.17 3.12
N THR A 349 -19.29 -30.20 3.99
CA THR A 349 -20.14 -30.11 5.16
C THR A 349 -19.63 -29.04 6.13
N ASN A 350 -20.51 -28.11 6.50
CA ASN A 350 -20.22 -27.05 7.47
C ASN A 350 -20.92 -27.35 8.80
N VAL A 351 -20.18 -27.40 9.89
CA VAL A 351 -20.66 -27.68 11.24
C VAL A 351 -20.18 -26.63 12.24
N LYS A 352 -20.99 -26.39 13.29
CA LYS A 352 -20.71 -25.34 14.29
C LYS A 352 -20.53 -25.87 15.71
N THR A 353 -20.88 -27.15 15.97
CA THR A 353 -20.76 -27.79 17.29
C THR A 353 -19.78 -28.98 17.22
N VAL A 354 -19.22 -29.36 18.38
CA VAL A 354 -18.30 -30.51 18.48
C VAL A 354 -19.03 -31.84 18.25
N GLU A 355 -20.29 -31.94 18.69
CA GLU A 355 -21.14 -33.12 18.49
C GLU A 355 -21.40 -33.36 17.00
N ASP A 356 -21.74 -32.31 16.25
CA ASP A 356 -21.94 -32.41 14.81
C ASP A 356 -20.62 -32.72 14.09
N LEU A 357 -19.51 -32.10 14.53
CA LEU A 357 -18.18 -32.37 14.01
C LEU A 357 -17.85 -33.87 14.11
N LEU A 358 -17.97 -34.45 15.32
CA LEU A 358 -17.67 -35.86 15.54
C LEU A 358 -18.59 -36.78 14.73
N LYS A 359 -19.89 -36.47 14.69
CA LYS A 359 -20.85 -37.20 13.87
C LYS A 359 -20.42 -37.22 12.41
N GLU A 360 -20.03 -36.06 11.87
CA GLU A 360 -19.56 -35.94 10.50
C GLU A 360 -18.20 -36.61 10.26
N MET A 361 -17.27 -36.58 11.19
CA MET A 361 -15.99 -37.31 11.09
C MET A 361 -16.20 -38.82 10.94
N ARG A 362 -17.21 -39.38 11.61
CA ARG A 362 -17.58 -40.82 11.58
C ARG A 362 -18.48 -41.20 10.43
N THR A 363 -19.13 -40.25 9.76
CA THR A 363 -20.04 -40.48 8.64
C THR A 363 -19.21 -40.51 7.34
N PRO A 364 -19.47 -41.45 6.40
CA PRO A 364 -18.84 -41.41 5.08
C PRO A 364 -19.10 -40.11 4.34
N LYS A 365 -18.21 -39.77 3.40
CA LYS A 365 -18.40 -38.60 2.53
C LYS A 365 -19.76 -38.67 1.82
N ASN A 366 -20.55 -37.60 1.97
CA ASN A 366 -21.97 -37.57 1.53
C ASN A 366 -22.29 -36.36 0.64
N TYR A 367 -21.28 -35.72 0.04
CA TYR A 367 -21.41 -34.60 -0.88
C TYR A 367 -20.68 -34.88 -2.20
N ASP A 368 -21.15 -34.23 -3.27
CA ASP A 368 -20.50 -34.24 -4.58
C ASP A 368 -19.60 -33.02 -4.72
N ASP A 369 -18.32 -33.25 -4.93
CA ASP A 369 -17.31 -32.23 -5.14
C ASP A 369 -16.75 -32.18 -6.57
N LYS A 370 -17.40 -32.88 -7.52
CA LYS A 370 -16.91 -32.96 -8.89
C LYS A 370 -16.71 -31.57 -9.54
N ALA A 371 -17.70 -30.70 -9.45
CA ALA A 371 -17.62 -29.36 -10.00
C ALA A 371 -16.50 -28.54 -9.32
N PHE A 372 -16.30 -28.73 -8.00
CA PHE A 372 -15.21 -28.10 -7.27
C PHE A 372 -13.83 -28.58 -7.75
N LEU A 373 -13.66 -29.86 -7.97
CA LEU A 373 -12.40 -30.43 -8.50
C LEU A 373 -12.12 -29.93 -9.93
N GLU A 374 -13.16 -29.87 -10.77
CA GLU A 374 -13.04 -29.31 -12.13
C GLU A 374 -12.64 -27.83 -12.13
N GLU A 375 -13.12 -27.02 -11.17
CA GLU A 375 -12.80 -25.61 -11.09
C GLU A 375 -11.41 -25.34 -10.46
N TYR A 376 -11.05 -26.07 -9.38
CA TYR A 376 -9.88 -25.70 -8.56
C TYR A 376 -8.69 -26.65 -8.69
N CYS A 377 -8.88 -27.91 -9.09
CA CYS A 377 -7.82 -28.93 -9.08
C CYS A 377 -7.46 -29.46 -10.49
N THR A 378 -7.87 -28.75 -11.53
CA THR A 378 -7.74 -29.16 -12.94
C THR A 378 -6.33 -29.51 -13.37
N TYR A 379 -5.34 -28.82 -12.85
CA TYR A 379 -3.93 -28.97 -13.26
C TYR A 379 -3.10 -29.83 -12.30
N ASP A 380 -3.69 -30.30 -11.19
CA ASP A 380 -2.96 -31.11 -10.21
C ASP A 380 -2.66 -32.51 -10.79
N CYS A 381 -1.41 -32.92 -10.70
CA CYS A 381 -0.90 -34.20 -11.19
C CYS A 381 0.36 -34.62 -10.42
N PRO A 382 0.73 -35.93 -10.47
CA PRO A 382 1.91 -36.43 -9.78
C PRO A 382 3.24 -35.86 -10.33
N GLU A 383 3.28 -35.39 -11.56
CA GLU A 383 4.47 -34.85 -12.24
C GLU A 383 4.62 -33.34 -12.10
N ALA A 384 3.74 -32.63 -11.36
CA ALA A 384 3.68 -31.17 -11.34
C ALA A 384 5.02 -30.51 -10.97
N ALA A 385 5.75 -31.05 -9.99
CA ALA A 385 7.06 -30.53 -9.61
C ALA A 385 8.11 -30.66 -10.73
N LYS A 386 8.18 -31.84 -11.37
CA LYS A 386 9.10 -32.11 -12.49
C LYS A 386 8.73 -31.25 -13.70
N ALA A 387 7.47 -31.22 -14.06
CA ALA A 387 6.98 -30.45 -15.21
C ALA A 387 7.33 -28.96 -15.09
N LEU A 388 7.13 -28.38 -13.91
CA LEU A 388 7.48 -26.97 -13.65
C LEU A 388 8.98 -26.68 -13.73
N LEU A 389 9.84 -27.62 -13.25
CA LEU A 389 11.30 -27.48 -13.33
C LEU A 389 11.81 -27.68 -14.76
N ASP A 390 11.29 -28.67 -15.49
CA ASP A 390 11.62 -28.88 -16.90
C ASP A 390 11.28 -27.66 -17.74
N PHE A 391 10.11 -27.07 -17.51
CA PHE A 391 9.70 -25.83 -18.13
C PHE A 391 10.61 -24.65 -17.75
N THR A 392 10.81 -24.42 -16.45
CA THR A 392 11.47 -23.19 -15.97
C THR A 392 12.99 -23.21 -16.13
N ILE A 393 13.63 -24.38 -15.91
CA ILE A 393 15.11 -24.52 -15.89
C ILE A 393 15.63 -25.02 -17.24
N LEU A 394 14.97 -26.01 -17.82
CA LEU A 394 15.43 -26.66 -19.05
C LEU A 394 14.80 -26.06 -20.31
N GLY A 395 13.77 -25.19 -20.14
CA GLY A 395 13.07 -24.53 -21.27
C GLY A 395 12.28 -25.49 -22.15
N LYS A 396 11.90 -26.67 -21.62
CA LYS A 396 11.13 -27.67 -22.36
C LYS A 396 9.67 -27.21 -22.49
N LYS A 397 9.05 -27.49 -23.61
CA LYS A 397 7.58 -27.39 -23.74
C LYS A 397 6.96 -28.61 -23.05
N ILE A 398 6.06 -28.35 -22.09
CA ILE A 398 5.42 -29.39 -21.28
C ILE A 398 3.90 -29.18 -21.35
N ASP A 399 3.14 -30.17 -21.77
CA ASP A 399 1.69 -30.08 -21.90
C ASP A 399 0.97 -29.82 -20.57
N LEU A 400 1.59 -30.22 -19.45
CA LEU A 400 1.10 -29.99 -18.10
C LEU A 400 1.32 -28.54 -17.62
N VAL A 401 2.00 -27.69 -18.39
CA VAL A 401 2.34 -26.30 -18.04
C VAL A 401 1.82 -25.37 -19.13
N LYS A 402 0.74 -24.65 -18.83
CA LYS A 402 0.10 -23.74 -19.77
C LYS A 402 0.54 -22.30 -19.49
N GLU A 403 1.28 -21.70 -20.41
CA GLU A 403 1.58 -20.27 -20.37
C GLU A 403 0.36 -19.45 -20.72
N VAL A 404 0.10 -18.39 -19.95
CA VAL A 404 -0.98 -17.43 -20.19
C VAL A 404 -0.38 -16.02 -20.17
N GLU A 405 -0.56 -15.27 -21.25
CA GLU A 405 -0.17 -13.86 -21.29
C GLU A 405 -1.06 -13.05 -20.35
N ILE A 406 -0.45 -12.23 -19.48
CA ILE A 406 -1.19 -11.29 -18.65
C ILE A 406 -1.71 -10.16 -19.54
N ALA A 407 -2.98 -9.86 -19.43
CA ALA A 407 -3.68 -8.97 -20.35
C ALA A 407 -3.01 -7.60 -20.45
N LYS A 408 -2.91 -7.11 -21.69
CA LYS A 408 -2.49 -5.75 -22.05
C LYS A 408 -3.52 -5.17 -23.02
N ASN A 409 -4.16 -4.09 -22.61
CA ASN A 409 -5.26 -3.46 -23.36
C ASN A 409 -4.78 -2.49 -24.45
N GLY A 410 -3.46 -2.29 -24.60
CA GLY A 410 -2.87 -1.39 -25.59
C GLY A 410 -2.94 0.10 -25.27
N LYS A 411 -3.57 0.49 -24.16
CA LYS A 411 -3.59 1.88 -23.70
C LYS A 411 -2.27 2.26 -23.04
N LYS A 412 -1.95 3.55 -23.08
CA LYS A 412 -0.76 4.09 -22.40
C LYS A 412 -0.90 3.99 -20.88
N ASN A 413 0.18 3.61 -20.22
CA ASN A 413 0.29 3.54 -18.76
C ASN A 413 0.82 4.87 -18.21
N ILE A 414 0.02 5.57 -17.40
CA ILE A 414 0.34 6.87 -16.82
C ILE A 414 0.57 6.72 -15.32
N LEU A 415 1.79 7.05 -14.88
CA LEU A 415 2.16 7.02 -13.46
C LEU A 415 2.07 8.42 -12.87
N LEU A 416 1.29 8.59 -11.79
CA LEU A 416 1.19 9.84 -11.03
C LEU A 416 1.70 9.65 -9.60
N TYR A 417 2.62 10.48 -9.14
CA TYR A 417 3.06 10.51 -7.75
C TYR A 417 2.38 11.65 -7.00
N LEU A 418 1.44 11.33 -6.12
CA LEU A 418 0.62 12.31 -5.38
C LEU A 418 1.22 12.73 -4.01
N GLY A 419 2.37 12.18 -3.61
CA GLY A 419 2.94 12.43 -2.28
C GLY A 419 2.32 11.55 -1.20
N ASN A 420 2.30 12.04 0.04
CA ASN A 420 1.87 11.26 1.22
C ASN A 420 0.37 11.02 1.32
N LEU A 421 -0.44 11.54 0.41
CA LEU A 421 -1.92 11.51 0.47
C LEU A 421 -2.50 12.12 1.75
N ASP A 422 -1.77 13.03 2.38
CA ASP A 422 -2.27 13.80 3.53
C ASP A 422 -3.44 14.71 3.09
N GLN A 423 -4.34 15.04 3.99
CA GLN A 423 -5.41 16.02 3.72
C GLN A 423 -4.82 17.42 3.51
N ASN A 424 -4.65 17.80 2.26
CA ASN A 424 -4.17 19.12 1.84
C ASN A 424 -4.60 19.43 0.41
N GLY A 425 -4.48 20.68 -0.01
CA GLY A 425 -4.91 21.14 -1.34
C GLY A 425 -4.28 20.41 -2.52
N ILE A 426 -3.04 19.89 -2.40
CA ILE A 426 -2.37 19.12 -3.46
C ILE A 426 -3.00 17.76 -3.62
N THR A 427 -3.23 17.05 -2.50
CA THR A 427 -3.90 15.74 -2.52
C THR A 427 -5.32 15.90 -3.05
N THR A 428 -6.08 16.88 -2.58
CA THR A 428 -7.43 17.21 -3.08
C THR A 428 -7.41 17.47 -4.58
N SER A 429 -6.48 18.30 -5.06
CA SER A 429 -6.33 18.58 -6.50
C SER A 429 -6.01 17.32 -7.31
N GLY A 430 -5.14 16.44 -6.80
CA GLY A 430 -4.81 15.17 -7.47
C GLY A 430 -5.98 14.19 -7.51
N VAL A 431 -6.75 14.09 -6.44
CA VAL A 431 -7.95 13.24 -6.40
C VAL A 431 -9.04 13.81 -7.30
N ASN A 432 -9.25 15.13 -7.29
CA ASN A 432 -10.18 15.79 -8.20
C ASN A 432 -9.81 15.57 -9.67
N LEU A 433 -8.52 15.65 -10.00
CA LEU A 433 -8.05 15.31 -11.34
C LEU A 433 -8.46 13.87 -11.71
N LEU A 434 -8.13 12.89 -10.86
CA LEU A 434 -8.42 11.48 -11.12
C LEU A 434 -9.92 11.20 -11.26
N ASN A 435 -10.79 11.85 -10.46
CA ASN A 435 -12.24 11.71 -10.54
C ASN A 435 -12.84 12.24 -11.85
N ASN A 436 -12.13 13.10 -12.56
CA ASN A 436 -12.58 13.72 -13.82
C ASN A 436 -11.85 13.16 -15.06
N LEU A 437 -10.94 12.20 -14.88
CA LEU A 437 -10.28 11.52 -15.98
C LEU A 437 -11.10 10.29 -16.42
N ASP A 438 -11.11 10.04 -17.74
CA ASP A 438 -11.75 8.85 -18.30
C ASP A 438 -10.79 7.64 -18.22
N PRO A 439 -11.08 6.62 -17.39
CA PRO A 439 -10.25 5.43 -17.28
C PRO A 439 -10.31 4.54 -18.54
N THR A 440 -11.18 4.85 -19.51
CA THR A 440 -11.22 4.12 -20.77
C THR A 440 -10.16 4.59 -21.76
N GLU A 441 -9.58 5.79 -21.59
CA GLU A 441 -8.55 6.33 -22.48
C GLU A 441 -7.13 5.87 -22.12
N TYR A 442 -6.80 5.82 -20.83
CA TYR A 442 -5.47 5.51 -20.31
C TYR A 442 -5.56 4.57 -19.10
N ASN A 443 -4.46 3.87 -18.83
CA ASN A 443 -4.28 3.14 -17.57
C ASN A 443 -3.60 4.06 -16.56
N TYR A 444 -4.32 4.52 -15.54
CA TYR A 444 -3.78 5.39 -14.50
C TYR A 444 -3.26 4.59 -13.31
N TYR A 445 -2.05 4.90 -12.87
CA TYR A 445 -1.37 4.32 -11.71
C TYR A 445 -0.97 5.40 -10.73
N VAL A 446 -1.55 5.41 -9.54
CA VAL A 446 -1.20 6.35 -8.47
C VAL A 446 -0.11 5.77 -7.59
N SER A 447 0.96 6.53 -7.35
CA SER A 447 2.06 6.11 -6.48
C SER A 447 2.17 7.03 -5.27
N PHE A 448 2.40 6.44 -4.10
CA PHE A 448 2.48 7.12 -2.81
C PHE A 448 3.33 6.30 -1.82
N PRO A 449 3.90 6.89 -0.75
CA PRO A 449 4.58 6.14 0.29
C PRO A 449 3.65 5.16 1.02
N ALA A 450 4.11 3.94 1.28
CA ALA A 450 3.36 2.93 2.00
C ALA A 450 3.32 3.21 3.52
N GLU A 451 2.61 4.23 3.94
CA GLU A 451 2.39 4.62 5.34
C GLU A 451 1.07 4.05 5.88
N ARG A 452 0.87 4.08 7.22
CA ARG A 452 -0.24 3.38 7.88
C ARG A 452 -1.24 4.31 8.58
N GLY A 453 -1.30 5.58 8.20
CA GLY A 453 -2.26 6.54 8.78
C GLY A 453 -3.71 6.27 8.32
N LYS A 454 -4.71 6.49 9.20
CA LYS A 454 -6.13 6.31 8.86
C LYS A 454 -6.54 7.19 7.68
N LEU A 455 -6.21 8.47 7.74
CA LEU A 455 -6.54 9.44 6.66
C LEU A 455 -5.95 9.06 5.30
N HIS A 456 -4.76 8.46 5.31
CA HIS A 456 -4.09 7.94 4.14
C HIS A 456 -4.88 6.75 3.53
N GLN A 457 -5.37 5.85 4.37
CA GLN A 457 -6.19 4.71 3.92
C GLN A 457 -7.54 5.17 3.35
N ASP A 458 -8.18 6.14 3.98
CA ASP A 458 -9.44 6.70 3.51
C ASP A 458 -9.26 7.35 2.11
N THR A 459 -8.17 8.06 1.87
CA THR A 459 -7.85 8.63 0.55
C THR A 459 -7.65 7.54 -0.51
N ILE A 460 -6.95 6.43 -0.17
CA ILE A 460 -6.76 5.31 -1.12
C ILE A 460 -8.08 4.61 -1.40
N ALA A 461 -8.91 4.40 -0.38
CA ALA A 461 -10.21 3.75 -0.52
C ALA A 461 -11.20 4.55 -1.39
N ASN A 462 -11.00 5.87 -1.46
CA ASN A 462 -11.82 6.80 -2.25
C ASN A 462 -11.20 7.14 -3.62
N LEU A 463 -10.16 6.43 -4.06
CA LEU A 463 -9.68 6.57 -5.44
C LEU A 463 -10.75 6.07 -6.41
N PRO A 464 -10.92 6.72 -7.58
CA PRO A 464 -11.93 6.34 -8.56
C PRO A 464 -11.78 4.89 -9.04
N GLU A 465 -12.89 4.27 -9.37
CA GLU A 465 -12.91 2.98 -10.05
C GLU A 465 -12.11 3.05 -11.36
N GLY A 466 -11.32 2.00 -11.65
CA GLY A 466 -10.43 1.96 -12.80
C GLY A 466 -9.06 2.62 -12.60
N VAL A 467 -8.84 3.32 -11.48
CA VAL A 467 -7.51 3.84 -11.10
C VAL A 467 -6.76 2.79 -10.30
N ASN A 468 -5.60 2.39 -10.82
CA ASN A 468 -4.67 1.48 -10.15
C ASN A 468 -3.72 2.23 -9.22
N TYR A 469 -3.03 1.52 -8.32
CA TYR A 469 -2.02 2.16 -7.47
C TYR A 469 -0.81 1.27 -7.17
N ILE A 470 0.34 1.91 -6.93
CA ILE A 470 1.61 1.26 -6.60
C ILE A 470 2.23 1.94 -5.37
N PRO A 471 2.05 1.37 -4.16
CA PRO A 471 2.66 1.90 -2.94
C PRO A 471 4.18 1.76 -2.95
N VAL A 472 4.88 2.85 -2.60
CA VAL A 472 6.35 2.88 -2.54
C VAL A 472 6.82 2.28 -1.22
N GLN A 473 7.35 1.05 -1.26
CA GLN A 473 7.90 0.38 -0.09
C GLN A 473 9.43 0.30 -0.09
N GLY A 474 10.00 0.21 1.12
CA GLY A 474 11.43 0.05 1.33
C GLY A 474 12.21 1.35 1.26
N VAL A 475 13.53 1.23 1.29
CA VAL A 475 14.45 2.36 1.32
C VAL A 475 15.38 2.35 0.11
N PHE A 476 15.93 3.51 -0.26
CA PHE A 476 16.84 3.68 -1.37
C PHE A 476 18.06 2.73 -1.25
N ASN A 477 18.28 1.91 -2.28
CA ASN A 477 19.39 0.94 -2.34
C ASN A 477 20.70 1.62 -2.74
N LEU A 478 21.44 2.10 -1.76
CA LEU A 478 22.72 2.78 -1.98
C LEU A 478 23.88 1.98 -1.38
N SER A 479 25.05 2.03 -2.00
CA SER A 479 26.30 1.61 -1.36
C SER A 479 26.62 2.51 -0.16
N PHE A 480 27.49 2.06 0.73
CA PHE A 480 27.83 2.79 1.96
C PHE A 480 28.25 4.25 1.69
N LEU A 481 29.20 4.46 0.75
CA LEU A 481 29.68 5.80 0.40
C LEU A 481 28.56 6.66 -0.22
N LYS A 482 27.77 6.11 -1.13
CA LYS A 482 26.66 6.83 -1.74
C LYS A 482 25.54 7.15 -0.75
N LYS A 483 25.31 6.25 0.22
CA LYS A 483 24.37 6.53 1.32
C LYS A 483 24.86 7.70 2.20
N LYS A 484 26.13 7.71 2.58
CA LYS A 484 26.72 8.84 3.32
C LYS A 484 26.65 10.15 2.52
N MET A 485 26.95 10.10 1.23
CA MET A 485 26.85 11.25 0.33
C MET A 485 25.39 11.76 0.26
N TRP A 486 24.41 10.88 0.05
CA TRP A 486 22.99 11.24 0.04
C TRP A 486 22.54 11.86 1.37
N MET A 487 22.95 11.29 2.50
CA MET A 487 22.64 11.86 3.82
C MET A 487 23.32 13.22 4.02
N SER A 488 24.57 13.38 3.56
CA SER A 488 25.29 14.66 3.62
C SER A 488 24.66 15.70 2.70
N PHE A 489 24.22 15.30 1.52
CA PHE A 489 23.43 16.15 0.64
C PHE A 489 22.14 16.60 1.36
N ASN A 490 21.35 15.71 1.92
CA ASN A 490 20.11 16.07 2.63
C ASN A 490 20.37 17.02 3.81
N ARG A 491 21.53 16.97 4.43
CA ARG A 491 21.97 17.92 5.49
C ARG A 491 22.61 19.21 4.93
N ARG A 492 22.51 19.45 3.63
CA ARG A 492 23.10 20.61 2.92
C ARG A 492 24.65 20.70 3.00
N LYS A 493 25.34 19.60 3.28
CA LYS A 493 26.81 19.54 3.42
C LYS A 493 27.52 18.98 2.19
N PHE A 494 26.81 18.51 1.17
CA PHE A 494 27.38 17.97 -0.06
C PHE A 494 26.78 18.67 -1.29
N PRO A 495 27.56 19.05 -2.30
CA PRO A 495 27.10 19.80 -3.45
C PRO A 495 26.20 18.94 -4.37
N PHE A 496 25.27 19.59 -5.04
CA PHE A 496 24.24 18.95 -5.86
C PHE A 496 24.79 18.26 -7.12
N ALA A 497 25.59 18.99 -7.93
CA ALA A 497 26.04 18.48 -9.24
C ALA A 497 26.90 17.20 -9.14
N PRO A 498 27.94 17.13 -8.27
CA PRO A 498 28.66 15.89 -8.06
C PRO A 498 27.77 14.75 -7.54
N MET A 499 26.80 15.03 -6.66
CA MET A 499 25.85 14.03 -6.15
C MET A 499 25.05 13.42 -7.31
N MET A 500 24.46 14.23 -8.16
CA MET A 500 23.68 13.75 -9.31
C MET A 500 24.54 12.94 -10.29
N ALA A 501 25.74 13.41 -10.63
CA ALA A 501 26.64 12.68 -11.52
C ALA A 501 27.02 11.29 -10.99
N LEU A 502 27.35 11.20 -9.70
CA LEU A 502 27.71 9.95 -9.03
C LEU A 502 26.52 9.01 -8.84
N MET A 503 25.28 9.51 -8.82
CA MET A 503 24.08 8.73 -8.54
C MET A 503 23.24 8.36 -9.79
N LYS A 504 23.70 8.69 -11.00
CA LYS A 504 22.92 8.48 -12.23
C LYS A 504 22.38 7.05 -12.40
N LYS A 505 23.23 6.02 -12.13
CA LYS A 505 22.80 4.61 -12.22
C LYS A 505 21.90 4.19 -11.06
N GLU A 506 22.09 4.77 -9.89
CA GLU A 506 21.31 4.47 -8.69
C GLU A 506 19.85 4.88 -8.83
N TRP A 507 19.57 5.97 -9.50
CA TRP A 507 18.21 6.39 -9.78
C TRP A 507 17.48 5.37 -10.66
N GLN A 508 18.12 4.84 -11.71
CA GLN A 508 17.54 3.79 -12.55
C GLN A 508 17.26 2.51 -11.76
N TYR A 509 18.19 2.10 -10.87
CA TYR A 509 17.97 0.96 -10.00
C TYR A 509 16.84 1.22 -8.98
N GLU A 510 16.68 2.44 -8.51
CA GLU A 510 15.60 2.80 -7.57
C GLU A 510 14.24 2.79 -8.25
N ILE A 511 14.11 3.28 -9.49
CA ILE A 511 12.90 3.17 -10.31
C ILE A 511 12.52 1.69 -10.46
N GLN A 512 13.47 0.84 -10.89
CA GLN A 512 13.23 -0.59 -11.03
C GLN A 512 12.87 -1.26 -9.68
N ARG A 513 13.51 -0.85 -8.58
CA ARG A 513 13.20 -1.39 -7.25
C ARG A 513 11.80 -1.05 -6.78
N ILE A 514 11.33 0.14 -7.04
CA ILE A 514 9.99 0.59 -6.62
C ILE A 514 8.91 -0.03 -7.51
N TYR A 515 9.10 0.04 -8.83
CA TYR A 515 8.07 -0.27 -9.80
C TYR A 515 8.24 -1.64 -10.49
N GLY A 516 9.22 -2.46 -10.06
CA GLY A 516 9.45 -3.81 -10.63
C GLY A 516 9.93 -3.81 -12.09
N GLY A 517 10.03 -2.66 -12.71
CA GLY A 517 10.30 -2.50 -14.15
C GLY A 517 9.04 -2.30 -14.98
N ALA A 518 7.90 -2.04 -14.35
CA ALA A 518 6.63 -1.75 -15.03
C ALA A 518 6.82 -0.74 -16.19
N PRO A 519 6.22 -0.99 -17.36
CA PRO A 519 6.32 -0.10 -18.51
C PRO A 519 5.37 1.08 -18.35
N PHE A 520 5.90 2.27 -18.13
CA PHE A 520 5.12 3.50 -18.14
C PHE A 520 5.44 4.32 -19.39
N ASP A 521 4.42 4.89 -20.01
CA ASP A 521 4.53 5.81 -21.15
C ASP A 521 4.71 7.25 -20.69
N SER A 522 4.15 7.59 -19.52
CA SER A 522 4.34 8.87 -18.88
C SER A 522 4.45 8.75 -17.37
N ALA A 523 5.34 9.55 -16.74
CA ALA A 523 5.58 9.57 -15.30
C ALA A 523 5.52 11.00 -14.75
N ILE A 524 4.48 11.31 -13.98
CA ILE A 524 4.18 12.66 -13.51
C ILE A 524 4.44 12.77 -12.00
N GLN A 525 5.34 13.64 -11.65
CA GLN A 525 5.59 14.05 -10.28
C GLN A 525 4.60 15.17 -9.90
N PHE A 526 3.38 14.75 -9.50
CA PHE A 526 2.29 15.69 -9.24
C PHE A 526 2.50 16.48 -7.94
N ASN A 527 3.07 15.88 -6.90
CA ASN A 527 3.25 16.55 -5.60
C ASN A 527 4.15 17.80 -5.66
N GLY A 528 5.23 17.80 -6.45
CA GLY A 528 6.15 18.94 -6.64
C GLY A 528 7.11 19.27 -5.49
N TYR A 529 7.02 18.64 -4.32
CA TYR A 529 7.76 19.06 -3.11
C TYR A 529 8.82 18.09 -2.61
N GLU A 530 8.68 16.81 -2.83
CA GLU A 530 9.55 15.80 -2.22
C GLU A 530 10.86 15.62 -2.98
N THR A 531 11.97 16.15 -2.48
CA THR A 531 13.29 16.15 -3.15
C THR A 531 13.70 14.81 -3.75
N LYS A 532 13.50 13.69 -3.01
CA LYS A 532 13.86 12.36 -3.51
C LYS A 532 13.04 11.99 -4.76
N MET A 533 11.74 12.20 -4.70
CA MET A 533 10.82 11.82 -5.78
C MET A 533 10.92 12.78 -6.97
N ILE A 534 11.16 14.07 -6.75
CA ILE A 534 11.51 15.02 -7.81
C ILE A 534 12.72 14.52 -8.61
N LEU A 535 13.80 14.15 -7.92
CA LEU A 535 15.01 13.67 -8.58
C LEU A 535 14.81 12.29 -9.22
N LEU A 536 14.03 11.39 -8.61
CA LEU A 536 13.72 10.07 -9.15
C LEU A 536 12.91 10.16 -10.45
N PHE A 537 11.83 10.94 -10.43
CA PHE A 537 10.94 11.08 -11.59
C PHE A 537 11.62 11.77 -12.77
N SER A 538 12.55 12.69 -12.52
CA SER A 538 13.38 13.30 -13.59
C SER A 538 14.31 12.29 -14.29
N GLN A 539 14.40 11.05 -13.81
CA GLN A 539 15.24 10.00 -14.42
C GLN A 539 14.44 8.93 -15.14
N PHE A 540 13.10 9.03 -15.19
CA PHE A 540 12.32 8.18 -16.07
C PHE A 540 12.71 8.44 -17.53
N LYS A 541 12.71 7.37 -18.34
CA LYS A 541 13.06 7.45 -19.77
C LYS A 541 11.86 7.69 -20.66
N CYS A 542 10.66 7.50 -20.15
CA CYS A 542 9.42 7.87 -20.80
C CYS A 542 9.17 9.37 -20.67
N ASN A 543 8.09 9.87 -21.28
CA ASN A 543 7.64 11.23 -21.07
C ASN A 543 7.48 11.50 -19.56
N ASN A 544 8.03 12.60 -19.07
CA ASN A 544 7.96 12.92 -17.65
C ASN A 544 7.58 14.38 -17.41
N GLY A 545 6.83 14.59 -16.33
CA GLY A 545 6.33 15.90 -15.95
C GLY A 545 6.45 16.17 -14.46
N ILE A 546 6.57 17.44 -14.10
CA ILE A 546 6.52 17.92 -12.72
C ILE A 546 5.51 19.04 -12.59
N TYR A 547 4.62 18.94 -11.59
CA TYR A 547 3.70 20.02 -11.24
C TYR A 547 4.35 21.04 -10.32
N VAL A 548 4.00 22.30 -10.50
CA VAL A 548 4.39 23.45 -9.67
C VAL A 548 3.11 24.07 -9.12
N HIS A 549 2.82 23.80 -7.84
CA HIS A 549 1.56 24.19 -7.20
C HIS A 549 1.59 25.53 -6.51
N SER A 550 2.75 26.21 -6.44
CA SER A 550 2.90 27.47 -5.71
C SER A 550 4.10 28.25 -6.21
N ASP A 551 4.20 29.52 -5.81
CA ASP A 551 5.39 30.36 -6.01
C ASP A 551 6.57 29.77 -5.21
N MET A 552 7.40 28.97 -5.88
CA MET A 552 8.51 28.25 -5.25
C MET A 552 9.67 29.17 -4.84
N VAL A 553 9.70 30.44 -5.29
CA VAL A 553 10.65 31.46 -4.80
C VAL A 553 10.24 31.86 -3.40
N LYS A 554 9.00 32.27 -3.22
CA LYS A 554 8.44 32.66 -1.92
C LYS A 554 8.40 31.51 -0.92
N GLU A 555 7.99 30.31 -1.37
CA GLU A 555 7.97 29.07 -0.57
C GLU A 555 9.37 28.78 0.02
N ARG A 556 10.42 28.94 -0.80
CA ARG A 556 11.79 28.74 -0.36
C ARG A 556 12.27 29.83 0.60
N GLU A 557 11.89 31.09 0.38
CA GLU A 557 12.27 32.23 1.22
C GLU A 557 11.63 32.14 2.60
N LEU A 558 10.35 31.81 2.66
CA LEU A 558 9.59 31.80 3.92
C LEU A 558 9.77 30.49 4.71
N LYS A 559 9.77 29.33 4.05
CA LYS A 559 9.84 28.03 4.74
C LYS A 559 11.20 27.36 4.68
N GLY A 560 12.07 27.77 3.76
CA GLY A 560 13.41 27.20 3.62
C GLY A 560 13.47 25.69 3.32
N ASN A 561 12.34 25.06 3.00
CA ASN A 561 12.20 23.62 2.81
C ASN A 561 12.68 23.13 1.45
N GLN A 562 12.80 24.03 0.44
CA GLN A 562 13.18 23.71 -0.93
C GLN A 562 14.60 24.18 -1.26
N ARG A 563 15.25 23.49 -2.22
CA ARG A 563 16.60 23.80 -2.67
C ARG A 563 16.60 24.35 -4.10
N LYS A 564 17.16 25.54 -4.29
CA LYS A 564 17.31 26.14 -5.61
C LYS A 564 17.93 25.18 -6.62
N SER A 565 19.01 24.46 -6.25
CA SER A 565 19.71 23.55 -7.16
C SER A 565 18.87 22.36 -7.60
N VAL A 566 17.97 21.86 -6.73
CA VAL A 566 17.04 20.75 -7.06
C VAL A 566 15.96 21.25 -8.01
N LEU A 567 15.33 22.37 -7.70
CA LEU A 567 14.27 22.96 -8.53
C LEU A 567 14.82 23.39 -9.91
N SER A 568 15.98 24.09 -9.95
CA SER A 568 16.63 24.47 -11.21
C SER A 568 16.98 23.25 -12.08
N TYR A 569 17.43 22.15 -11.46
CA TYR A 569 17.70 20.91 -12.17
C TYR A 569 16.41 20.28 -12.68
N ALA A 570 15.38 20.18 -11.83
CA ALA A 570 14.09 19.61 -12.18
C ALA A 570 13.46 20.36 -13.36
N TYR A 571 13.27 21.68 -13.25
CA TYR A 571 12.63 22.50 -14.27
C TYR A 571 13.41 22.58 -15.59
N LYS A 572 14.71 22.27 -15.56
CA LYS A 572 15.52 22.13 -16.77
C LYS A 572 15.42 20.73 -17.41
N THR A 573 15.18 19.67 -16.61
CA THR A 573 15.42 18.28 -17.03
C THR A 573 14.12 17.54 -17.37
N TYR A 574 13.00 17.91 -16.72
CA TYR A 574 11.71 17.33 -17.04
C TYR A 574 11.27 17.70 -18.46
N ASP A 575 10.63 16.78 -19.16
CA ASP A 575 10.03 17.04 -20.46
C ASP A 575 8.93 18.12 -20.37
N ASN A 576 8.16 18.13 -19.28
CA ASN A 576 7.09 19.08 -19.01
C ASN A 576 7.16 19.64 -17.58
N VAL A 577 7.06 20.95 -17.46
CA VAL A 577 6.89 21.66 -16.17
C VAL A 577 5.48 22.25 -16.18
N ALA A 578 4.58 21.61 -15.46
CA ALA A 578 3.16 21.95 -15.39
C ALA A 578 2.91 23.00 -14.31
N LEU A 579 2.50 24.19 -14.70
CA LEU A 579 2.22 25.32 -13.83
C LEU A 579 0.71 25.45 -13.61
N VAL A 580 0.26 25.43 -12.37
CA VAL A 580 -1.19 25.43 -12.05
C VAL A 580 -1.88 26.78 -12.28
N THR A 581 -1.12 27.82 -12.59
CA THR A 581 -1.60 29.16 -12.93
C THR A 581 -0.52 29.95 -13.67
N GLU A 582 -0.94 30.90 -14.50
CA GLU A 582 -0.05 31.82 -15.19
C GLU A 582 0.76 32.69 -14.23
N ASP A 583 0.22 32.99 -13.06
CA ASP A 583 0.84 33.88 -12.05
C ASP A 583 2.21 33.40 -11.54
N ILE A 584 2.50 32.10 -11.65
CA ILE A 584 3.77 31.52 -11.18
C ILE A 584 4.81 31.31 -12.29
N VAL A 585 4.49 31.69 -13.54
CA VAL A 585 5.40 31.49 -14.67
C VAL A 585 6.71 32.24 -14.46
N ASP A 586 6.67 33.55 -14.17
CA ASP A 586 7.87 34.37 -14.02
C ASP A 586 8.73 33.94 -12.83
N SER A 587 8.09 33.66 -11.70
CA SER A 587 8.80 33.17 -10.51
C SER A 587 9.47 31.81 -10.76
N THR A 588 8.79 30.89 -11.47
CA THR A 588 9.35 29.60 -11.84
C THR A 588 10.46 29.74 -12.89
N ALA A 589 10.31 30.64 -13.86
CA ALA A 589 11.32 30.94 -14.88
C ALA A 589 12.62 31.46 -14.25
N SER A 590 12.57 32.12 -13.10
CA SER A 590 13.76 32.57 -12.37
C SER A 590 14.75 31.47 -11.96
N PHE A 591 14.30 30.21 -11.98
CA PHE A 591 15.16 29.06 -11.68
C PHE A 591 15.94 28.54 -12.90
N VAL A 592 15.53 28.87 -14.11
CA VAL A 592 16.08 28.31 -15.36
C VAL A 592 16.33 29.40 -16.40
N ARG A 593 17.05 29.05 -17.50
CA ARG A 593 17.32 29.98 -18.60
C ARG A 593 16.38 29.80 -19.80
N LYS A 594 15.75 28.59 -19.90
CA LYS A 594 14.84 28.22 -20.97
C LYS A 594 13.56 27.71 -20.35
N THR A 595 12.45 28.03 -20.95
CA THR A 595 11.10 27.75 -20.48
C THR A 595 10.26 27.02 -21.54
N ASP A 596 10.91 26.47 -22.58
CA ASP A 596 10.23 25.83 -23.71
C ASP A 596 9.39 24.60 -23.30
N ASN A 597 9.70 24.03 -22.12
CA ASN A 597 8.99 22.90 -21.51
C ASN A 597 7.93 23.33 -20.47
N PHE A 598 7.69 24.63 -20.33
CA PHE A 598 6.65 25.12 -19.44
C PHE A 598 5.29 25.01 -20.10
N LYS A 599 4.32 24.49 -19.37
CA LYS A 599 2.92 24.38 -19.81
C LYS A 599 2.00 24.79 -18.66
N ILE A 600 0.92 25.45 -18.97
CA ILE A 600 -0.16 25.67 -17.98
C ILE A 600 -0.93 24.37 -17.85
N ALA A 601 -1.25 24.01 -16.62
CA ALA A 601 -2.07 22.86 -16.29
C ALA A 601 -2.87 23.14 -15.00
N HIS A 602 -4.02 23.76 -15.19
CA HIS A 602 -4.88 24.19 -14.11
C HIS A 602 -5.38 23.02 -13.25
N ASN A 603 -5.65 23.29 -11.99
CA ASN A 603 -6.26 22.31 -11.09
C ASN A 603 -7.72 22.08 -11.45
N ILE A 604 -8.18 20.85 -11.41
CA ILE A 604 -9.59 20.49 -11.58
C ILE A 604 -10.40 20.93 -10.36
N ILE A 605 -11.57 21.45 -10.58
CA ILE A 605 -12.52 21.92 -9.55
C ILE A 605 -13.62 20.87 -9.38
N ALA A 606 -13.77 20.35 -8.16
CA ALA A 606 -14.78 19.34 -7.82
C ALA A 606 -16.15 20.00 -7.54
N TYR A 607 -16.74 20.64 -8.54
CA TYR A 607 -17.98 21.44 -8.40
C TYR A 607 -19.08 20.67 -7.67
N ASP A 608 -19.49 19.50 -8.15
CA ASP A 608 -20.60 18.71 -7.59
C ASP A 608 -20.31 18.26 -6.15
N GLU A 609 -19.07 17.92 -5.86
CA GLU A 609 -18.67 17.53 -4.50
C GLU A 609 -18.71 18.72 -3.54
N ILE A 610 -18.28 19.90 -3.97
CA ILE A 610 -18.34 21.14 -3.18
C ILE A 610 -19.80 21.46 -2.84
N VAL A 611 -20.69 21.42 -3.85
CA VAL A 611 -22.14 21.65 -3.62
C VAL A 611 -22.71 20.60 -2.67
N ARG A 612 -22.42 19.33 -2.88
CA ARG A 612 -22.89 18.24 -2.02
C ARG A 612 -22.43 18.41 -0.57
N LYS A 613 -21.13 18.66 -0.37
CA LYS A 613 -20.53 18.87 0.96
C LYS A 613 -21.06 20.13 1.64
N GLY A 614 -21.29 21.22 0.89
CA GLY A 614 -21.85 22.46 1.41
C GLY A 614 -23.32 22.35 1.85
N ASN A 615 -24.03 21.34 1.35
CA ASN A 615 -25.41 21.00 1.77
C ASN A 615 -25.45 20.03 2.96
N GLY A 616 -24.31 19.59 3.48
CA GLY A 616 -24.23 18.72 4.66
C GLY A 616 -24.55 19.45 5.97
N GLU A 617 -24.56 18.70 7.05
CA GLU A 617 -24.75 19.25 8.40
C GLU A 617 -23.45 19.88 8.94
N ILE A 618 -23.62 20.87 9.85
CA ILE A 618 -22.48 21.46 10.58
C ILE A 618 -22.20 20.57 11.78
N GLU A 619 -21.04 19.90 11.76
CA GLU A 619 -20.62 18.97 12.81
C GLU A 619 -19.15 19.24 13.19
N PHE A 620 -18.85 19.16 14.48
CA PHE A 620 -17.47 19.09 14.96
C PHE A 620 -17.00 17.64 15.09
N ASP A 621 -15.81 17.36 14.59
CA ASP A 621 -15.22 16.02 14.70
C ASP A 621 -14.89 15.72 16.17
N GLU A 622 -15.53 14.73 16.77
CA GLU A 622 -15.39 14.38 18.18
C GLU A 622 -13.93 14.10 18.55
N GLY A 623 -13.42 14.77 19.57
CA GLY A 623 -12.04 14.65 20.04
C GLY A 623 -10.97 15.21 19.08
N VAL A 624 -11.34 15.83 17.97
CA VAL A 624 -10.42 16.38 16.96
C VAL A 624 -10.60 17.87 16.77
N THR A 625 -11.85 18.34 16.54
CA THR A 625 -12.13 19.76 16.35
C THR A 625 -11.96 20.53 17.65
N GLN A 626 -11.20 21.64 17.59
CA GLN A 626 -11.06 22.59 18.68
C GLN A 626 -11.63 23.94 18.23
N SER A 627 -12.38 24.60 19.08
CA SER A 627 -12.96 25.92 18.79
C SER A 627 -13.03 26.75 20.07
N ASN A 628 -12.98 28.09 19.93
CA ASN A 628 -13.22 29.01 21.04
C ASN A 628 -14.71 29.28 21.27
N LYS A 629 -15.58 28.73 20.46
CA LYS A 629 -17.05 28.72 20.62
C LYS A 629 -17.55 27.28 20.48
N ASP A 630 -18.63 26.93 21.19
CA ASP A 630 -19.25 25.61 20.98
C ASP A 630 -20.08 25.55 19.69
N ILE A 631 -20.53 24.38 19.31
CA ILE A 631 -21.21 24.16 18.03
C ILE A 631 -22.61 24.78 18.01
N GLU A 632 -23.31 24.79 19.13
CA GLU A 632 -24.67 25.36 19.20
C GLU A 632 -24.62 26.89 19.14
N GLU A 633 -23.68 27.52 19.88
CA GLU A 633 -23.43 28.94 19.80
C GLU A 633 -23.02 29.38 18.37
N LEU A 634 -22.22 28.59 17.69
CA LEU A 634 -21.84 28.81 16.29
C LEU A 634 -23.09 28.73 15.36
N LYS A 635 -23.96 27.75 15.54
CA LYS A 635 -25.18 27.61 14.74
C LYS A 635 -26.14 28.81 14.97
N ASP A 636 -26.32 29.21 16.23
CA ASP A 636 -27.14 30.37 16.59
C ASP A 636 -26.62 31.66 15.92
N ILE A 637 -25.30 31.86 15.90
CA ILE A 637 -24.72 33.03 15.21
C ILE A 637 -24.96 32.94 13.69
N LEU A 638 -24.77 31.75 13.08
CA LEU A 638 -25.00 31.55 11.64
C LEU A 638 -26.45 31.67 11.20
N ASP A 639 -27.40 31.42 12.10
CA ASP A 639 -28.84 31.49 11.84
C ASP A 639 -29.44 32.86 12.27
N SER A 640 -28.63 33.74 12.86
CA SER A 640 -29.03 35.12 13.26
C SER A 640 -29.00 36.09 12.06
N ASP A 641 -29.37 37.35 12.32
CA ASP A 641 -29.28 38.47 11.37
C ASP A 641 -27.86 39.08 11.28
N ALA A 642 -26.87 38.48 11.98
CA ALA A 642 -25.51 38.96 11.98
C ALA A 642 -24.81 38.72 10.61
N LYS A 643 -23.95 39.66 10.23
CA LYS A 643 -23.08 39.44 9.05
C LYS A 643 -21.89 38.62 9.43
N VAL A 644 -21.85 37.35 9.02
CA VAL A 644 -20.74 36.45 9.29
C VAL A 644 -19.81 36.42 8.10
N LEU A 645 -18.52 36.78 8.29
CA LEU A 645 -17.47 36.68 7.28
C LEU A 645 -16.54 35.55 7.60
N ILE A 646 -15.93 34.91 6.59
CA ILE A 646 -15.15 33.70 6.79
C ILE A 646 -13.84 33.70 6.02
N ASN A 647 -12.83 33.05 6.61
CA ASN A 647 -11.61 32.59 5.97
C ASN A 647 -11.41 31.12 6.24
N VAL A 648 -10.98 30.37 5.24
CA VAL A 648 -10.58 28.96 5.38
C VAL A 648 -9.13 28.80 4.94
N GLY A 649 -8.27 28.31 5.84
CA GLY A 649 -6.86 28.12 5.53
C GLY A 649 -6.05 27.67 6.74
N ARG A 650 -5.01 26.86 6.53
CA ARG A 650 -4.15 26.38 7.63
C ARG A 650 -3.63 27.51 8.50
N PHE A 651 -3.56 27.28 9.80
CA PHE A 651 -2.89 28.22 10.71
C PHE A 651 -1.38 28.21 10.46
N SER A 652 -0.92 29.04 9.53
CA SER A 652 0.46 29.09 9.08
C SER A 652 0.87 30.52 8.72
N PRO A 653 2.19 30.85 8.78
CA PRO A 653 2.67 32.23 8.61
C PRO A 653 2.25 32.89 7.30
N GLU A 654 2.19 32.08 6.20
CA GLU A 654 1.82 32.61 4.88
C GLU A 654 0.35 33.06 4.76
N LYS A 655 -0.52 32.59 5.66
CA LYS A 655 -1.95 32.95 5.68
C LYS A 655 -2.23 34.26 6.41
N ASP A 656 -1.34 34.68 7.30
CA ASP A 656 -1.37 35.97 8.02
C ASP A 656 -2.72 36.28 8.71
N HIS A 657 -3.23 35.30 9.45
CA HIS A 657 -4.52 35.42 10.16
C HIS A 657 -4.52 36.60 11.14
N LYS A 658 -3.38 36.90 11.75
CA LYS A 658 -3.27 38.01 12.67
C LYS A 658 -3.59 39.37 12.01
N ARG A 659 -3.14 39.58 10.75
CA ARG A 659 -3.46 40.76 9.96
C ARG A 659 -4.98 40.82 9.67
N MET A 660 -5.61 39.70 9.32
CA MET A 660 -7.07 39.67 9.11
C MET A 660 -7.84 40.00 10.37
N ILE A 661 -7.45 39.46 11.52
CA ILE A 661 -8.06 39.74 12.83
C ILE A 661 -7.92 41.22 13.17
N ASN A 662 -6.76 41.84 12.95
CA ASN A 662 -6.52 43.28 13.18
C ASN A 662 -7.40 44.12 12.27
N ALA A 663 -7.48 43.80 11.00
CA ALA A 663 -8.32 44.49 10.04
C ALA A 663 -9.82 44.38 10.44
N PHE A 664 -10.26 43.18 10.82
CA PHE A 664 -11.61 42.95 11.32
C PHE A 664 -11.88 43.79 12.59
N ASN A 665 -10.97 43.82 13.56
CA ASN A 665 -11.13 44.61 14.79
C ASN A 665 -11.37 46.10 14.51
N ASN A 666 -10.65 46.67 13.53
CA ASN A 666 -10.83 48.06 13.13
C ASN A 666 -12.22 48.33 12.52
N ILE A 667 -12.69 47.42 11.68
CA ILE A 667 -14.00 47.52 11.01
C ILE A 667 -15.17 47.24 11.98
N TRP A 668 -14.98 46.27 12.89
CA TRP A 668 -15.98 45.89 13.89
C TRP A 668 -16.38 47.05 14.79
N GLN A 669 -15.51 48.03 15.04
CA GLN A 669 -15.86 49.24 15.79
C GLN A 669 -17.07 50.01 15.20
N GLU A 670 -17.21 49.97 13.88
CA GLU A 670 -18.29 50.59 13.12
C GLU A 670 -19.50 49.64 12.88
N ASN A 671 -19.30 48.34 12.97
CA ASN A 671 -20.25 47.27 12.59
C ASN A 671 -20.31 46.19 13.67
N LYS A 672 -20.94 46.47 14.83
CA LYS A 672 -20.92 45.59 16.00
C LYS A 672 -21.64 44.25 15.79
N ASN A 673 -22.65 44.16 14.88
CA ASN A 673 -23.36 42.92 14.56
C ASN A 673 -22.67 42.15 13.41
N THR A 674 -21.36 42.00 13.51
CA THR A 674 -20.56 41.28 12.51
C THR A 674 -19.66 40.28 13.22
N TYR A 675 -19.51 39.06 12.65
CA TYR A 675 -18.62 38.02 13.14
C TYR A 675 -17.58 37.68 12.07
N PHE A 676 -16.43 37.19 12.51
CA PHE A 676 -15.38 36.68 11.62
C PHE A 676 -14.94 35.28 12.02
N ILE A 677 -15.15 34.31 11.16
CA ILE A 677 -14.79 32.90 11.36
C ILE A 677 -13.47 32.61 10.64
N ILE A 678 -12.55 31.96 11.31
CA ILE A 678 -11.31 31.40 10.69
C ILE A 678 -11.29 29.89 10.96
N ILE A 679 -11.32 29.09 9.88
CA ILE A 679 -11.23 27.63 9.97
C ILE A 679 -9.91 27.17 9.40
N GLY A 680 -9.12 26.39 10.16
CA GLY A 680 -7.84 25.85 9.72
C GLY A 680 -7.64 24.38 10.04
N GLY A 681 -6.81 23.71 9.25
CA GLY A 681 -6.41 22.33 9.51
C GLY A 681 -5.38 22.20 10.63
N ILE A 682 -5.05 20.97 11.00
CA ILE A 682 -4.09 20.63 12.07
C ILE A 682 -2.79 21.40 11.89
N GLN A 683 -2.35 22.09 12.93
CA GLN A 683 -1.11 22.83 12.94
C GLN A 683 0.00 22.13 13.74
N ARG A 684 1.26 22.48 13.41
CA ARG A 684 2.45 21.95 14.11
C ARG A 684 3.20 23.00 14.92
N ASP A 685 2.85 24.31 14.76
CA ASP A 685 3.70 25.43 15.18
C ASP A 685 3.10 26.32 16.30
N GLY A 686 1.98 25.94 16.92
CA GLY A 686 1.36 26.69 18.03
C GLY A 686 0.65 28.00 17.63
N ILE A 687 0.52 28.32 16.34
CA ILE A 687 -0.10 29.58 15.86
C ILE A 687 -1.57 29.69 16.26
N TYR A 688 -2.32 28.59 16.26
CA TYR A 688 -3.72 28.58 16.68
C TYR A 688 -3.84 29.02 18.14
N ASP A 689 -3.03 28.47 19.04
CA ASP A 689 -3.05 28.80 20.45
C ASP A 689 -2.66 30.25 20.69
N GLU A 690 -1.63 30.75 19.97
CA GLU A 690 -1.24 32.16 20.00
C GLU A 690 -2.36 33.09 19.55
N LEU A 691 -3.11 32.73 18.51
CA LEU A 691 -4.23 33.51 18.02
C LEU A 691 -5.43 33.48 18.98
N CYS A 692 -5.71 32.34 19.62
CA CYS A 692 -6.74 32.24 20.65
C CYS A 692 -6.45 33.19 21.82
N GLU A 693 -5.21 33.24 22.31
CA GLU A 693 -4.82 34.18 23.36
C GLU A 693 -4.84 35.63 22.86
N TYR A 694 -4.41 35.86 21.62
CA TYR A 694 -4.40 37.22 21.05
C TYR A 694 -5.82 37.77 20.90
N VAL A 695 -6.77 36.98 20.40
CA VAL A 695 -8.18 37.40 20.22
C VAL A 695 -8.79 37.84 21.53
N LYS A 696 -8.53 37.21 22.66
CA LYS A 696 -9.01 37.61 24.00
C LYS A 696 -8.59 39.02 24.42
N THR A 697 -7.52 39.58 23.84
CA THR A 697 -7.02 40.92 24.14
C THR A 697 -7.71 42.02 23.32
N LEU A 698 -8.50 41.62 22.30
CA LEU A 698 -9.09 42.58 21.37
C LEU A 698 -10.52 42.94 21.73
N PRO A 699 -10.99 44.16 21.46
CA PRO A 699 -12.39 44.58 21.64
C PRO A 699 -13.41 43.73 20.87
N CYS A 700 -13.02 43.18 19.70
CA CYS A 700 -13.88 42.33 18.90
C CYS A 700 -13.76 40.81 19.26
N GLY A 701 -13.07 40.49 20.36
CA GLY A 701 -12.67 39.13 20.67
C GLY A 701 -13.81 38.10 20.66
N GLU A 702 -14.97 38.47 21.23
CA GLU A 702 -16.16 37.61 21.26
C GLU A 702 -16.79 37.38 19.86
N ASN A 703 -16.45 38.23 18.89
CA ASN A 703 -16.96 38.17 17.52
C ASN A 703 -15.97 37.51 16.56
N VAL A 704 -14.82 36.99 17.05
CA VAL A 704 -13.85 36.22 16.26
C VAL A 704 -13.90 34.77 16.68
N ILE A 705 -14.26 33.91 15.75
CA ILE A 705 -14.39 32.47 15.96
C ILE A 705 -13.22 31.74 15.27
N LEU A 706 -12.45 31.00 16.05
CA LEU A 706 -11.31 30.21 15.57
C LEU A 706 -11.62 28.73 15.70
N ILE A 707 -11.57 27.99 14.57
CA ILE A 707 -11.87 26.56 14.53
C ILE A 707 -10.65 25.83 13.97
N LEU A 708 -10.09 24.91 14.76
CA LEU A 708 -8.97 24.06 14.37
C LEU A 708 -9.48 22.65 14.04
N SER A 709 -9.09 22.14 12.87
CA SER A 709 -9.34 20.74 12.43
C SER A 709 -10.81 20.37 12.33
N MET A 710 -11.44 20.79 11.25
CA MET A 710 -12.79 20.39 10.88
C MET A 710 -12.74 19.64 9.54
N THR A 711 -13.36 18.46 9.48
CA THR A 711 -13.34 17.60 8.27
C THR A 711 -14.09 18.24 7.11
N ASN A 712 -15.27 18.82 7.37
CA ASN A 712 -16.07 19.49 6.35
C ASN A 712 -16.46 20.93 6.78
N PRO A 713 -15.70 21.97 6.40
CA PRO A 713 -16.02 23.35 6.72
C PRO A 713 -17.10 23.94 5.80
N LEU A 714 -17.42 23.31 4.66
CA LEU A 714 -18.24 23.90 3.60
C LEU A 714 -19.68 24.26 4.01
N PRO A 715 -20.37 23.53 4.92
CA PRO A 715 -21.68 23.97 5.41
C PRO A 715 -21.63 25.29 6.17
N ILE A 716 -20.55 25.55 6.92
CA ILE A 716 -20.33 26.85 7.58
C ILE A 716 -20.05 27.91 6.53
N VAL A 717 -19.14 27.63 5.56
CA VAL A 717 -18.86 28.56 4.47
C VAL A 717 -20.14 28.99 3.78
N LYS A 718 -21.02 28.05 3.42
CA LYS A 718 -22.28 28.31 2.72
C LYS A 718 -23.23 29.23 3.46
N LYS A 719 -23.21 29.21 4.80
CA LYS A 719 -24.08 30.07 5.65
C LYS A 719 -23.53 31.48 5.90
N CYS A 720 -22.25 31.72 5.52
CA CYS A 720 -21.61 33.01 5.72
C CYS A 720 -22.07 34.07 4.68
N ALA A 721 -21.82 35.33 4.96
CA ALA A 721 -22.18 36.47 4.10
C ALA A 721 -21.03 36.84 3.12
N GLY A 722 -19.83 36.39 3.33
CA GLY A 722 -18.69 36.68 2.44
C GLY A 722 -17.39 36.03 2.87
N PHE A 723 -16.52 35.82 1.89
CA PHE A 723 -15.23 35.17 2.05
C PHE A 723 -14.08 36.14 1.83
N ILE A 724 -13.05 36.09 2.68
CA ILE A 724 -11.85 36.94 2.53
C ILE A 724 -10.57 36.13 2.58
N LEU A 725 -9.68 36.33 1.59
CA LEU A 725 -8.35 35.74 1.50
C LEU A 725 -7.29 36.84 1.58
N ALA A 726 -6.45 36.80 2.61
CA ALA A 726 -5.39 37.81 2.81
C ALA A 726 -4.01 37.18 3.00
N SER A 727 -3.73 36.12 2.31
CA SER A 727 -2.45 35.42 2.34
C SER A 727 -1.32 36.28 1.74
N HIS A 728 -0.07 35.99 2.07
CA HIS A 728 1.11 36.57 1.41
C HIS A 728 1.33 36.01 0.00
N TYR A 729 0.99 34.76 -0.22
CA TYR A 729 0.99 34.06 -1.52
C TYR A 729 0.14 32.79 -1.46
N GLU A 730 -0.32 32.33 -2.59
CA GLU A 730 -1.08 31.09 -2.79
C GLU A 730 -0.56 30.33 -4.00
N GLY A 731 -0.96 29.07 -4.13
CA GLY A 731 -0.82 28.32 -5.38
C GLY A 731 -1.85 28.78 -6.40
N PHE A 732 -3.11 28.50 -6.13
CA PHE A 732 -4.24 28.91 -6.94
C PHE A 732 -5.30 29.64 -6.10
N GLY A 733 -5.51 29.23 -4.86
CA GLY A 733 -6.54 29.78 -3.98
C GLY A 733 -7.88 29.05 -4.13
N LEU A 734 -7.87 27.70 -4.16
CA LEU A 734 -9.09 26.87 -4.31
C LEU A 734 -10.22 27.27 -3.36
N VAL A 735 -9.91 27.75 -2.17
CA VAL A 735 -10.91 28.21 -1.18
C VAL A 735 -11.75 29.40 -1.65
N LEU A 736 -11.23 30.23 -2.57
CA LEU A 736 -12.01 31.31 -3.22
C LEU A 736 -13.05 30.72 -4.19
N VAL A 737 -12.65 29.68 -4.91
CA VAL A 737 -13.52 28.95 -5.82
C VAL A 737 -14.59 28.20 -5.06
N GLU A 738 -14.24 27.56 -3.94
CA GLU A 738 -15.19 26.88 -3.05
C GLU A 738 -16.25 27.87 -2.51
N ALA A 739 -15.81 29.05 -2.09
CA ALA A 739 -16.71 30.10 -1.64
C ALA A 739 -17.68 30.56 -2.74
N ASP A 740 -17.19 30.80 -3.95
CA ASP A 740 -18.01 31.21 -5.09
C ASP A 740 -19.05 30.17 -5.49
N ILE A 741 -18.65 28.88 -5.59
CA ILE A 741 -19.55 27.75 -5.88
C ILE A 741 -20.69 27.64 -4.83
N LEU A 742 -20.39 27.97 -3.59
CA LEU A 742 -21.37 27.99 -2.49
C LEU A 742 -22.19 29.27 -2.41
N GLY A 743 -21.99 30.20 -3.35
CA GLY A 743 -22.76 31.42 -3.45
C GLY A 743 -22.25 32.56 -2.59
N LEU A 744 -20.98 32.56 -2.15
CA LEU A 744 -20.41 33.63 -1.35
C LEU A 744 -19.62 34.61 -2.22
N PRO A 745 -19.86 35.93 -2.09
CA PRO A 745 -18.98 36.93 -2.65
C PRO A 745 -17.57 36.83 -1.99
N ALA A 746 -16.52 36.87 -2.80
CA ALA A 746 -15.17 36.62 -2.33
C ALA A 746 -14.22 37.79 -2.65
N VAL A 747 -13.41 38.16 -1.66
CA VAL A 747 -12.33 39.17 -1.80
C VAL A 747 -10.99 38.51 -1.59
N SER A 748 -10.02 38.80 -2.45
CA SER A 748 -8.62 38.44 -2.26
C SER A 748 -7.70 39.66 -2.22
N THR A 749 -6.63 39.59 -1.46
CA THR A 749 -5.49 40.50 -1.69
C THR A 749 -4.88 40.20 -3.05
N ASP A 750 -4.33 41.24 -3.73
CA ASP A 750 -3.67 41.11 -5.04
C ASP A 750 -2.29 40.41 -4.89
N ILE A 751 -2.31 39.07 -4.92
CA ILE A 751 -1.18 38.18 -4.68
C ILE A 751 -0.99 37.18 -5.82
N THR A 752 0.21 36.63 -5.91
CA THR A 752 0.53 35.52 -6.81
C THR A 752 -0.37 34.32 -6.50
N GLY A 753 -0.95 33.70 -7.51
CA GLY A 753 -1.83 32.54 -7.49
C GLY A 753 -3.25 32.88 -7.85
N PRO A 754 -4.04 33.59 -7.04
CA PRO A 754 -5.42 33.90 -7.37
C PRO A 754 -5.58 35.10 -8.32
N ARG A 755 -4.55 35.95 -8.52
CA ARG A 755 -4.62 37.20 -9.29
C ARG A 755 -5.26 37.03 -10.66
N THR A 756 -4.70 36.16 -11.50
CA THR A 756 -5.17 35.97 -12.87
C THR A 756 -6.58 35.39 -12.91
N PHE A 757 -6.86 34.43 -12.05
CA PHE A 757 -8.21 33.84 -11.93
C PHE A 757 -9.24 34.89 -11.52
N MET A 758 -8.97 35.66 -10.48
CA MET A 758 -9.89 36.73 -10.01
C MET A 758 -10.12 37.79 -11.08
N LYS A 759 -9.06 38.24 -11.78
CA LYS A 759 -9.18 39.24 -12.85
C LYS A 759 -9.99 38.72 -14.04
N LYS A 760 -9.79 37.48 -14.46
CA LYS A 760 -10.52 36.87 -15.58
C LYS A 760 -12.01 36.69 -15.29
N ASN A 761 -12.39 36.51 -14.03
CA ASN A 761 -13.74 36.16 -13.59
C ASN A 761 -14.43 37.29 -12.80
N ASN A 762 -14.09 38.54 -13.06
CA ASN A 762 -14.69 39.72 -12.41
C ASN A 762 -14.58 39.74 -10.88
N GLY A 763 -13.53 39.12 -10.33
CA GLY A 763 -13.29 39.02 -8.90
C GLY A 763 -12.73 40.29 -8.28
N THR A 764 -13.02 40.53 -7.01
CA THR A 764 -12.58 41.70 -6.25
C THR A 764 -11.19 41.50 -5.65
N LEU A 765 -10.23 42.31 -6.08
CA LEU A 765 -8.86 42.35 -5.55
C LEU A 765 -8.62 43.63 -4.76
N VAL A 766 -7.95 43.51 -3.62
CA VAL A 766 -7.51 44.63 -2.78
C VAL A 766 -5.99 44.59 -2.61
N GLU A 767 -5.39 45.70 -2.25
CA GLU A 767 -3.94 45.76 -1.98
C GLU A 767 -3.54 44.80 -0.88
N ASN A 768 -2.35 44.19 -1.03
CA ASN A 768 -1.80 43.27 -0.02
C ASN A 768 -1.18 44.04 1.16
N THR A 769 -2.00 44.89 1.81
CA THR A 769 -1.67 45.72 2.96
C THR A 769 -2.77 45.62 4.02
N GLN A 770 -2.50 46.08 5.23
CA GLN A 770 -3.51 46.16 6.29
C GLN A 770 -4.74 46.96 5.83
N ALA A 771 -4.55 48.15 5.25
CA ALA A 771 -5.63 49.00 4.74
C ALA A 771 -6.41 48.34 3.60
N GLY A 772 -5.73 47.57 2.74
CA GLY A 772 -6.38 46.81 1.69
C GLY A 772 -7.29 45.71 2.25
N VAL A 773 -6.87 44.99 3.29
CA VAL A 773 -7.70 43.96 3.97
C VAL A 773 -8.90 44.60 4.64
N GLU A 774 -8.74 45.75 5.32
CA GLU A 774 -9.85 46.53 5.88
C GLU A 774 -10.86 46.94 4.80
N LYS A 775 -10.36 47.46 3.66
CA LYS A 775 -11.22 47.75 2.50
C LYS A 775 -11.99 46.54 2.04
N GLY A 776 -11.35 45.37 2.01
CA GLY A 776 -12.00 44.09 1.66
C GLY A 776 -13.16 43.74 2.58
N PHE A 777 -12.96 43.85 3.90
CA PHE A 777 -14.03 43.65 4.88
C PHE A 777 -15.19 44.66 4.68
N ARG A 778 -14.88 45.94 4.46
CA ARG A 778 -15.95 46.96 4.20
C ARG A 778 -16.76 46.59 2.95
N LEU A 779 -16.10 46.23 1.85
CA LEU A 779 -16.81 45.89 0.61
C LEU A 779 -17.74 44.69 0.81
N LEU A 780 -17.34 43.66 1.56
CA LEU A 780 -18.18 42.49 1.90
C LEU A 780 -19.36 42.90 2.78
N ILE A 781 -19.13 43.67 3.84
CA ILE A 781 -20.18 44.13 4.75
C ILE A 781 -21.21 45.01 4.02
N ASP A 782 -20.75 45.89 3.11
CA ASP A 782 -21.59 46.74 2.30
C ASP A 782 -22.34 46.02 1.16
N GLY A 783 -22.05 44.73 0.92
CA GLY A 783 -22.64 43.98 -0.21
C GLY A 783 -22.16 44.46 -1.59
N LYS A 784 -20.98 45.09 -1.67
CA LYS A 784 -20.42 45.68 -2.90
C LYS A 784 -19.46 44.73 -3.66
N VAL A 785 -19.34 43.48 -3.26
CA VAL A 785 -18.50 42.48 -3.90
C VAL A 785 -19.35 41.64 -4.88
N PRO A 786 -19.06 41.64 -6.20
CA PRO A 786 -19.77 40.82 -7.15
C PRO A 786 -19.41 39.34 -7.01
N MET A 787 -20.30 38.47 -7.49
CA MET A 787 -19.98 37.05 -7.67
C MET A 787 -19.01 36.87 -8.86
N LEU A 788 -18.21 35.82 -8.83
CA LEU A 788 -17.36 35.44 -9.96
C LEU A 788 -18.23 35.00 -11.16
N THR A 789 -17.67 35.14 -12.34
CA THR A 789 -18.38 34.81 -13.62
C THR A 789 -17.85 33.54 -14.26
N THR A 790 -17.31 32.60 -13.45
CA THR A 790 -16.65 31.39 -13.92
C THR A 790 -17.63 30.34 -14.45
N ASP A 791 -17.45 29.89 -15.69
CA ASP A 791 -18.03 28.63 -16.16
C ASP A 791 -17.14 27.46 -15.73
N TYR A 792 -17.51 26.81 -14.64
CA TYR A 792 -16.72 25.73 -14.06
C TYR A 792 -16.69 24.46 -14.90
N GLN A 793 -17.67 24.23 -15.77
CA GLN A 793 -17.67 23.08 -16.69
C GLN A 793 -16.64 23.30 -17.81
N GLU A 794 -16.64 24.50 -18.42
CA GLU A 794 -15.64 24.85 -19.43
C GLU A 794 -14.24 24.90 -18.84
N TYR A 795 -14.09 25.46 -17.63
CA TYR A 795 -12.81 25.48 -16.92
C TYR A 795 -12.23 24.06 -16.72
N ASN A 796 -13.06 23.10 -16.27
CA ASN A 796 -12.62 21.73 -16.07
C ASN A 796 -12.31 21.02 -17.41
N ARG A 797 -13.07 21.27 -18.47
CA ARG A 797 -12.76 20.73 -19.81
C ARG A 797 -11.38 21.18 -20.28
N GLN A 798 -11.08 22.47 -20.11
CA GLN A 798 -9.77 23.03 -20.43
C GLN A 798 -8.67 22.40 -19.58
N ALA A 799 -8.84 22.31 -18.26
CA ALA A 799 -7.85 21.73 -17.35
C ALA A 799 -7.56 20.25 -17.65
N ILE A 800 -8.57 19.46 -18.06
CA ILE A 800 -8.40 18.08 -18.53
C ILE A 800 -7.57 18.03 -19.82
N ALA A 801 -7.87 18.91 -20.78
CA ALA A 801 -7.12 18.98 -22.04
C ALA A 801 -5.65 19.38 -21.79
N GLU A 802 -5.40 20.31 -20.89
CA GLU A 802 -4.06 20.73 -20.46
C GLU A 802 -3.30 19.56 -19.81
N PHE A 803 -3.93 18.79 -18.91
CA PHE A 803 -3.34 17.60 -18.33
C PHE A 803 -2.99 16.55 -19.41
N LYS A 804 -3.92 16.29 -20.33
CA LYS A 804 -3.66 15.37 -21.46
C LYS A 804 -2.44 15.81 -22.28
N ALA A 805 -2.29 17.11 -22.52
CA ALA A 805 -1.11 17.65 -23.23
C ALA A 805 0.22 17.47 -22.42
N ILE A 806 0.17 17.27 -21.10
CA ILE A 806 1.35 16.94 -20.29
C ILE A 806 1.73 15.46 -20.45
N ILE A 807 0.75 14.56 -20.45
CA ILE A 807 0.98 13.11 -20.51
C ILE A 807 1.20 12.57 -21.91
N GLU A 808 0.80 13.31 -22.93
CA GLU A 808 1.01 13.00 -24.35
C GLU A 808 2.29 13.66 -24.84
N LYS A 809 3.13 12.90 -25.53
CA LYS A 809 4.36 13.43 -26.15
C LYS A 809 4.16 13.58 -27.64
#